data_2de97da75e811af79e0f10c205e0d29e
#
_entry.id   2de97da75e811af79e0f10c205e0d29e
#
_cell.length_a   1.000
_cell.length_b   1.000
_cell.length_c   1.000
_cell.angle_alpha   90.00
_cell.angle_beta   90.00
_cell.angle_gamma   90.00
#
_symmetry.space_group_name_H-M   'P 1'
#
loop_
_entity.id
_entity.type
_entity.pdbx_description
1 polymer ?
#
loop_
_entity_poly.entity_id
_entity_poly.type
_entity_poly.pdbx_seq_one_letter_code
_entity_poly.pdbx_strand_id
1 'polypeptide(L)'
;MNLPYPHLLSPLQLGGTTLPNRVLMGSMHTGLEEQPGGFERLAAFYAERVRGGVGLIVTGGVGPNPEGATRAGGALLRTPEEVARHRLVTEAVHAEGGRIALQILHSGRYAKAPAAVAPSPLRAPISPVVPHELTGEEIERTIEDFARTAARAREAGYDGVEIMGSEGYLINEFVAAETNRRTDEWGGCWANRMRLPVEIVRRVRERTGPEFLLIYRLSMLDLVPGGSTVEEVVELARAVEAAGATLLNTGIGWHEARIPTIATVVPRGGFSWVTRRLKGEVGIPLVAVNRINTPETAERVLAEGDADMVSLARPLLADPDFVAKAARGRADAINTCIACNQACLDRTFAGRTASCLVNPRAGHETLLRLGPTRRAERIGVVGAGPAGLAFAVGAAEAGHAVTLFEAEEHIGGQFCMALRIPGKEEYGETLRYYGVRLAELGVDVRLGTPATPAHLDGFDRVVLATGVVPRVPAIEGVDHPSVVGYRDVLQHGAPVGRRVAVLGAGGIGFDVAEYLLHSPGTGTDFYRAWGVDTTLAARGGLVPPAPPRPAREVTLLQRSPGKPGAGLGRTTGWIHRASLKAGGVRTLSGVSYRRIDDDGLHLAVPGPDGAAAVEQVLAVDTVVLCTGQEPLRQLHDALLAAGHDAGAVPVHLIGGADVAAELDAKRAIRQATELVAAIG
;
A
#
# COMPACT_ATOMS: atom_id res chain seq x y z
N MET A 1 24.83 12.18 23.31
CA MET A 1 23.35 12.35 23.27
C MET A 1 22.73 10.97 23.11
N ASN A 2 21.73 10.61 23.91
CA ASN A 2 20.99 9.36 23.70
C ASN A 2 20.20 9.50 22.40
N LEU A 3 20.37 8.54 21.49
CA LEU A 3 19.57 8.48 20.25
C LEU A 3 18.11 8.18 20.62
N PRO A 4 17.14 8.80 19.95
CA PRO A 4 15.71 8.56 20.20
C PRO A 4 15.32 7.08 19.97
N TYR A 5 15.96 6.43 19.00
CA TYR A 5 15.76 5.04 18.60
C TYR A 5 17.12 4.33 18.50
N PRO A 6 17.69 3.90 19.64
CA PRO A 6 19.09 3.47 19.71
C PRO A 6 19.39 2.20 18.90
N HIS A 7 18.43 1.26 18.77
CA HIS A 7 18.63 0.07 17.94
C HIS A 7 18.50 0.40 16.45
N LEU A 8 17.46 1.13 16.06
CA LEU A 8 17.19 1.50 14.67
C LEU A 8 18.33 2.32 14.05
N LEU A 9 18.89 3.24 14.83
CA LEU A 9 19.89 4.21 14.39
C LEU A 9 21.33 3.74 14.65
N SER A 10 21.53 2.52 15.18
CA SER A 10 22.87 1.95 15.37
C SER A 10 23.45 1.47 14.03
N PRO A 11 24.76 1.61 13.82
CA PRO A 11 25.42 1.08 12.63
C PRO A 11 25.36 -0.46 12.60
N LEU A 12 25.48 -1.03 11.39
CA LEU A 12 25.58 -2.47 11.18
C LEU A 12 26.73 -2.79 10.23
N GLN A 13 27.60 -3.72 10.65
CA GLN A 13 28.65 -4.25 9.79
C GLN A 13 28.09 -5.38 8.92
N LEU A 14 28.23 -5.25 7.60
CA LEU A 14 27.87 -6.26 6.60
C LEU A 14 29.10 -6.58 5.73
N GLY A 15 29.80 -7.66 6.03
CA GLY A 15 31.06 -7.96 5.35
C GLY A 15 32.02 -6.79 5.41
N GLY A 16 32.52 -6.31 4.28
CA GLY A 16 33.40 -5.14 4.16
C GLY A 16 32.71 -3.77 4.28
N THR A 17 31.37 -3.72 4.38
CA THR A 17 30.59 -2.48 4.37
C THR A 17 29.96 -2.20 5.73
N THR A 18 30.04 -0.96 6.22
CA THR A 18 29.32 -0.49 7.41
C THR A 18 28.12 0.33 6.98
N LEU A 19 26.92 -0.08 7.37
CA LEU A 19 25.70 0.69 7.20
C LEU A 19 25.53 1.69 8.35
N PRO A 20 25.06 2.93 8.10
CA PRO A 20 24.92 3.95 9.14
C PRO A 20 23.77 3.68 10.12
N ASN A 21 22.82 2.85 9.75
CA ASN A 21 21.65 2.48 10.54
C ASN A 21 21.10 1.13 10.10
N ARG A 22 20.04 0.67 10.74
CA ARG A 22 19.41 -0.62 10.50
C ARG A 22 18.18 -0.57 9.57
N VAL A 23 18.10 0.46 8.72
CA VAL A 23 17.00 0.63 7.77
C VAL A 23 17.44 0.21 6.38
N LEU A 24 16.71 -0.76 5.82
CA LEU A 24 16.76 -1.15 4.42
C LEU A 24 15.51 -0.61 3.71
N MET A 25 15.69 0.15 2.62
CA MET A 25 14.59 0.46 1.70
C MET A 25 14.28 -0.78 0.85
N GLY A 26 13.19 -1.46 1.17
CA GLY A 26 12.78 -2.68 0.48
C GLY A 26 12.39 -2.44 -0.98
N SER A 27 12.59 -3.44 -1.79
CA SER A 27 12.30 -3.44 -3.23
C SER A 27 10.87 -2.98 -3.54
N MET A 28 10.75 -2.10 -4.52
CA MET A 28 9.48 -1.65 -5.09
C MET A 28 9.61 -1.49 -6.60
N HIS A 29 8.75 -2.16 -7.35
CA HIS A 29 8.61 -1.90 -8.77
C HIS A 29 7.92 -0.56 -8.99
N THR A 30 8.68 0.46 -9.36
CA THR A 30 8.16 1.84 -9.50
C THR A 30 7.49 2.07 -10.85
N GLY A 31 7.85 1.28 -11.87
CA GLY A 31 7.46 1.48 -13.26
C GLY A 31 8.20 2.63 -13.94
N LEU A 32 9.20 3.22 -13.28
CA LEU A 32 10.11 4.21 -13.91
C LEU A 32 11.13 3.51 -14.79
N GLU A 33 11.56 2.32 -14.40
CA GLU A 33 12.54 1.48 -15.08
C GLU A 33 12.20 1.20 -16.54
N GLU A 34 10.91 1.32 -16.90
CA GLU A 34 10.35 0.97 -18.20
C GLU A 34 9.87 2.20 -18.99
N GLN A 35 10.17 3.41 -18.52
CA GLN A 35 9.74 4.66 -19.16
C GLN A 35 10.91 5.40 -19.83
N PRO A 36 10.67 6.14 -20.91
CA PRO A 36 11.64 7.09 -21.43
C PRO A 36 12.03 8.12 -20.36
N GLY A 37 13.34 8.36 -20.15
CA GLY A 37 13.85 9.24 -19.10
C GLY A 37 13.58 8.74 -17.68
N GLY A 38 13.24 7.46 -17.54
CA GLY A 38 12.86 6.87 -16.27
C GLY A 38 14.04 6.65 -15.33
N PHE A 39 15.23 6.39 -15.84
CA PHE A 39 16.42 6.18 -15.01
C PHE A 39 16.91 7.46 -14.33
N GLU A 40 16.81 8.61 -14.99
CA GLU A 40 17.08 9.92 -14.38
C GLU A 40 16.09 10.23 -13.25
N ARG A 41 14.82 9.88 -13.45
CA ARG A 41 13.78 10.01 -12.41
C ARG A 41 14.02 9.03 -11.27
N LEU A 42 14.43 7.81 -11.57
CA LEU A 42 14.75 6.78 -10.59
C LEU A 42 16.00 7.16 -9.76
N ALA A 43 17.00 7.77 -10.40
CA ALA A 43 18.17 8.33 -9.73
C ALA A 43 17.77 9.41 -8.72
N ALA A 44 16.94 10.37 -9.12
CA ALA A 44 16.41 11.41 -8.23
C ALA A 44 15.58 10.81 -7.07
N PHE A 45 14.74 9.82 -7.38
CA PHE A 45 13.91 9.11 -6.40
C PHE A 45 14.75 8.45 -5.30
N TYR A 46 15.79 7.70 -5.64
CA TYR A 46 16.64 7.03 -4.63
C TYR A 46 17.57 8.02 -3.91
N ALA A 47 18.16 8.99 -4.62
CA ALA A 47 19.00 10.02 -4.02
C ALA A 47 18.27 10.81 -2.91
N GLU A 48 16.98 11.15 -3.11
CA GLU A 48 16.18 11.83 -2.09
C GLU A 48 16.04 10.98 -0.82
N ARG A 49 15.88 9.67 -0.92
CA ARG A 49 15.76 8.75 0.24
C ARG A 49 17.10 8.57 0.97
N VAL A 50 18.21 8.59 0.24
CA VAL A 50 19.55 8.58 0.87
C VAL A 50 19.78 9.86 1.65
N ARG A 51 19.48 11.04 1.09
CA ARG A 51 19.51 12.32 1.85
C ARG A 51 18.62 12.27 3.09
N GLY A 52 17.49 11.56 3.00
CA GLY A 52 16.61 11.26 4.13
C GLY A 52 17.14 10.23 5.13
N GLY A 53 18.36 9.73 4.93
CA GLY A 53 19.09 8.92 5.91
C GLY A 53 18.98 7.40 5.76
N VAL A 54 18.45 6.88 4.65
CA VAL A 54 18.35 5.42 4.42
C VAL A 54 19.73 4.79 4.31
N GLY A 55 19.98 3.71 5.05
CA GLY A 55 21.27 3.04 5.10
C GLY A 55 21.58 2.16 3.89
N LEU A 56 20.59 1.43 3.39
CA LEU A 56 20.70 0.53 2.24
C LEU A 56 19.41 0.56 1.42
N ILE A 57 19.53 0.61 0.08
CA ILE A 57 18.40 0.55 -0.84
C ILE A 57 18.45 -0.77 -1.62
N VAL A 58 17.27 -1.39 -1.85
CA VAL A 58 17.09 -2.47 -2.84
C VAL A 58 16.14 -1.96 -3.93
N THR A 59 16.58 -2.06 -5.19
CA THR A 59 15.80 -1.58 -6.34
C THR A 59 14.54 -2.40 -6.59
N GLY A 60 13.68 -1.95 -7.49
CA GLY A 60 12.66 -2.79 -8.11
C GLY A 60 13.27 -4.00 -8.81
N GLY A 61 12.49 -5.08 -8.94
CA GLY A 61 12.96 -6.34 -9.51
C GLY A 61 13.30 -6.21 -11.01
N VAL A 62 14.48 -6.70 -11.37
CA VAL A 62 15.01 -6.78 -12.75
C VAL A 62 15.09 -8.24 -13.16
N GLY A 63 14.57 -8.59 -14.34
CA GLY A 63 14.60 -9.96 -14.86
C GLY A 63 16.03 -10.41 -15.19
N PRO A 64 16.44 -11.66 -14.87
CA PRO A 64 17.72 -12.20 -15.29
C PRO A 64 17.75 -12.52 -16.79
N ASN A 65 16.57 -12.78 -17.36
CA ASN A 65 16.34 -13.10 -18.78
C ASN A 65 14.94 -12.63 -19.20
N PRO A 66 14.59 -12.67 -20.49
CA PRO A 66 13.28 -12.20 -20.98
C PRO A 66 12.09 -12.96 -20.41
N GLU A 67 12.24 -14.27 -20.16
CA GLU A 67 11.21 -15.13 -19.58
C GLU A 67 10.93 -14.78 -18.12
N GLY A 68 11.96 -14.26 -17.43
CA GLY A 68 11.87 -13.83 -16.02
C GLY A 68 11.29 -12.45 -15.82
N ALA A 69 11.17 -11.63 -16.85
CA ALA A 69 10.58 -10.31 -16.75
C ALA A 69 9.10 -10.38 -16.33
N THR A 70 8.62 -9.41 -15.55
CA THR A 70 7.24 -9.36 -15.06
C THR A 70 6.21 -9.21 -16.18
N ARG A 71 6.64 -8.64 -17.32
CA ARG A 71 5.85 -8.43 -18.55
C ARG A 71 6.77 -8.31 -19.76
N ALA A 72 6.22 -8.42 -20.94
CA ALA A 72 6.96 -8.18 -22.16
C ALA A 72 7.55 -6.75 -22.15
N GLY A 73 8.85 -6.63 -22.42
CA GLY A 73 9.60 -5.38 -22.34
C GLY A 73 9.88 -4.87 -20.92
N GLY A 74 9.70 -5.72 -19.91
CA GLY A 74 10.07 -5.40 -18.51
C GLY A 74 11.57 -5.20 -18.33
N ALA A 75 11.97 -4.61 -17.19
CA ALA A 75 13.36 -4.25 -16.90
C ALA A 75 14.28 -5.47 -16.92
N LEU A 76 15.41 -5.36 -17.64
CA LEU A 76 16.49 -6.32 -17.75
C LEU A 76 17.84 -5.62 -17.53
N LEU A 77 18.90 -6.40 -17.23
CA LEU A 77 20.27 -5.88 -17.14
C LEU A 77 21.24 -6.87 -17.84
N ARG A 78 21.33 -6.76 -19.18
CA ARG A 78 22.02 -7.71 -20.05
C ARG A 78 23.04 -7.08 -20.99
N THR A 79 22.80 -5.83 -21.38
CA THR A 79 23.60 -5.14 -22.40
C THR A 79 24.44 -4.02 -21.77
N PRO A 80 25.53 -3.57 -22.43
CA PRO A 80 26.32 -2.42 -22.00
C PRO A 80 25.49 -1.14 -21.87
N GLU A 81 24.48 -0.95 -22.74
CA GLU A 81 23.60 0.22 -22.71
C GLU A 81 22.69 0.19 -21.48
N GLU A 82 22.20 -0.99 -21.08
CA GLU A 82 21.45 -1.17 -19.84
C GLU A 82 22.33 -0.90 -18.62
N VAL A 83 23.59 -1.41 -18.62
CA VAL A 83 24.59 -1.10 -17.58
C VAL A 83 24.81 0.40 -17.45
N ALA A 84 24.97 1.11 -18.57
CA ALA A 84 25.16 2.56 -18.55
C ALA A 84 23.97 3.32 -17.95
N ARG A 85 22.73 2.88 -18.23
CA ARG A 85 21.52 3.47 -17.61
C ARG A 85 21.47 3.21 -16.10
N HIS A 86 21.74 1.98 -15.65
CA HIS A 86 21.79 1.64 -14.23
C HIS A 86 22.87 2.41 -13.48
N ARG A 87 23.99 2.74 -14.14
CA ARG A 87 25.07 3.56 -13.56
C ARG A 87 24.60 4.95 -13.16
N LEU A 88 23.66 5.57 -13.89
CA LEU A 88 23.06 6.86 -13.49
C LEU A 88 22.44 6.76 -12.09
N VAL A 89 21.83 5.64 -11.77
CA VAL A 89 21.17 5.41 -10.47
C VAL A 89 22.20 5.20 -9.37
N THR A 90 23.20 4.33 -9.60
CA THR A 90 24.21 4.02 -8.57
C THR A 90 25.09 5.23 -8.27
N GLU A 91 25.51 5.99 -9.30
CA GLU A 91 26.26 7.24 -9.13
C GLU A 91 25.48 8.28 -8.31
N ALA A 92 24.18 8.45 -8.58
CA ALA A 92 23.34 9.39 -7.83
C ALA A 92 23.19 8.99 -6.35
N VAL A 93 23.05 7.70 -6.07
CA VAL A 93 22.97 7.17 -4.70
C VAL A 93 24.32 7.33 -3.97
N HIS A 94 25.43 6.99 -4.63
CA HIS A 94 26.78 7.11 -4.06
C HIS A 94 27.18 8.57 -3.84
N ALA A 95 26.76 9.49 -4.71
CA ALA A 95 27.00 10.92 -4.52
C ALA A 95 26.40 11.47 -3.21
N GLU A 96 25.31 10.86 -2.74
CA GLU A 96 24.69 11.17 -1.44
C GLU A 96 25.24 10.29 -0.28
N GLY A 97 26.24 9.45 -0.54
CA GLY A 97 26.87 8.56 0.46
C GLY A 97 26.07 7.28 0.77
N GLY A 98 25.03 6.97 0.00
CA GLY A 98 24.20 5.77 0.18
C GLY A 98 24.81 4.48 -0.34
N ARG A 99 24.10 3.35 -0.07
CA ARG A 99 24.39 2.03 -0.61
C ARG A 99 23.16 1.49 -1.34
N ILE A 100 23.38 0.77 -2.44
CA ILE A 100 22.29 0.27 -3.27
C ILE A 100 22.57 -1.14 -3.82
N ALA A 101 21.59 -2.04 -3.71
CA ALA A 101 21.63 -3.38 -4.28
C ALA A 101 20.54 -3.53 -5.34
N LEU A 102 20.83 -4.28 -6.41
CA LEU A 102 19.86 -4.62 -7.45
C LEU A 102 19.05 -5.86 -7.05
N GLN A 103 17.72 -5.81 -7.07
CA GLN A 103 16.94 -7.03 -6.95
C GLN A 103 16.91 -7.77 -8.30
N ILE A 104 17.31 -9.05 -8.29
CA ILE A 104 17.17 -9.96 -9.43
C ILE A 104 15.95 -10.83 -9.19
N LEU A 105 14.94 -10.66 -10.04
CA LEU A 105 13.63 -11.30 -9.89
C LEU A 105 13.26 -12.05 -11.17
N HIS A 106 12.96 -13.32 -11.05
CA HIS A 106 12.38 -14.12 -12.14
C HIS A 106 10.91 -14.41 -11.82
N SER A 107 9.99 -13.89 -12.62
CA SER A 107 8.55 -13.91 -12.34
C SER A 107 7.91 -15.29 -12.33
N GLY A 108 8.56 -16.30 -12.95
CA GLY A 108 8.01 -17.65 -13.02
C GLY A 108 6.62 -17.68 -13.65
N ARG A 109 5.70 -18.43 -13.08
CA ARG A 109 4.30 -18.55 -13.54
C ARG A 109 3.46 -17.28 -13.33
N TYR A 110 4.00 -16.26 -12.67
CA TYR A 110 3.36 -14.95 -12.53
C TYR A 110 3.67 -14.00 -13.68
N ALA A 111 4.59 -14.35 -14.57
CA ALA A 111 4.88 -13.54 -15.76
C ALA A 111 3.60 -13.31 -16.58
N LYS A 112 3.40 -12.07 -16.99
CA LYS A 112 2.28 -11.69 -17.89
C LYS A 112 2.71 -11.73 -19.35
N ALA A 113 3.59 -12.67 -19.68
CA ALA A 113 4.12 -12.88 -21.04
C ALA A 113 3.74 -14.28 -21.51
N PRO A 114 3.55 -14.49 -22.83
CA PRO A 114 3.30 -15.83 -23.39
C PRO A 114 4.39 -16.87 -23.08
N ALA A 115 5.59 -16.39 -22.76
CA ALA A 115 6.77 -17.19 -22.44
C ALA A 115 6.95 -17.46 -20.92
N ALA A 116 5.89 -17.40 -20.12
CA ALA A 116 5.96 -17.77 -18.71
C ALA A 116 6.50 -19.18 -18.52
N VAL A 117 7.45 -19.37 -17.60
CA VAL A 117 8.09 -20.64 -17.30
C VAL A 117 7.94 -20.99 -15.81
N ALA A 118 8.03 -22.28 -15.48
CA ALA A 118 7.89 -22.77 -14.10
C ALA A 118 8.59 -24.11 -13.92
N PRO A 119 8.76 -24.62 -12.67
CA PRO A 119 9.21 -26.00 -12.45
C PRO A 119 8.24 -27.05 -12.99
N SER A 120 6.94 -26.74 -13.04
CA SER A 120 5.90 -27.61 -13.57
C SER A 120 4.81 -26.80 -14.27
N PRO A 121 4.05 -27.35 -15.26
CA PRO A 121 3.10 -26.57 -16.07
C PRO A 121 1.79 -26.30 -15.31
N LEU A 122 1.89 -25.73 -14.12
CA LEU A 122 0.78 -25.44 -13.22
C LEU A 122 0.43 -23.95 -13.27
N ARG A 123 -0.75 -23.64 -13.76
CA ARG A 123 -1.26 -22.27 -13.84
C ARG A 123 -1.46 -21.67 -12.45
N ALA A 124 -0.97 -20.46 -12.22
CA ALA A 124 -1.28 -19.72 -10.98
C ALA A 124 -2.73 -19.25 -10.96
N PRO A 125 -3.41 -19.21 -9.78
CA PRO A 125 -4.79 -18.72 -9.68
C PRO A 125 -4.97 -17.25 -10.11
N ILE A 126 -3.89 -16.48 -10.08
CA ILE A 126 -3.87 -15.03 -10.43
C ILE A 126 -3.37 -14.76 -11.86
N SER A 127 -3.01 -15.81 -12.63
CA SER A 127 -2.53 -15.71 -14.01
C SER A 127 -3.45 -16.48 -14.97
N PRO A 128 -3.75 -15.95 -16.18
CA PRO A 128 -4.46 -16.71 -17.20
C PRO A 128 -3.55 -17.70 -17.97
N VAL A 129 -2.23 -17.60 -17.81
CA VAL A 129 -1.23 -18.36 -18.60
C VAL A 129 -0.88 -19.67 -17.91
N VAL A 130 -0.79 -20.76 -18.69
CA VAL A 130 -0.15 -22.01 -18.26
C VAL A 130 1.34 -21.89 -18.62
N PRO A 131 2.25 -21.97 -17.65
CA PRO A 131 3.66 -21.82 -17.91
C PRO A 131 4.24 -23.07 -18.62
N HIS A 132 5.32 -22.83 -19.39
CA HIS A 132 6.16 -23.91 -19.90
C HIS A 132 6.98 -24.52 -18.75
N GLU A 133 7.05 -25.84 -18.68
CA GLU A 133 7.93 -26.55 -17.74
C GLU A 133 9.39 -26.45 -18.22
N LEU A 134 10.26 -25.90 -17.38
CA LEU A 134 11.69 -25.77 -17.70
C LEU A 134 12.35 -27.14 -17.82
N THR A 135 13.11 -27.38 -18.88
CA THR A 135 14.02 -28.52 -19.00
C THR A 135 15.23 -28.34 -18.09
N GLY A 136 16.00 -29.40 -17.84
CA GLY A 136 17.25 -29.31 -17.06
C GLY A 136 18.25 -28.32 -17.65
N GLU A 137 18.39 -28.26 -18.98
CA GLU A 137 19.26 -27.31 -19.69
C GLU A 137 18.76 -25.86 -19.51
N GLU A 138 17.46 -25.65 -19.54
CA GLU A 138 16.85 -24.32 -19.30
C GLU A 138 17.02 -23.84 -17.87
N ILE A 139 16.96 -24.78 -16.90
CA ILE A 139 17.26 -24.49 -15.48
C ILE A 139 18.73 -24.05 -15.32
N GLU A 140 19.67 -24.79 -15.89
CA GLU A 140 21.10 -24.44 -15.84
C GLU A 140 21.38 -23.08 -16.51
N ARG A 141 20.75 -22.81 -17.67
CA ARG A 141 20.82 -21.51 -18.32
C ARG A 141 20.27 -20.39 -17.42
N THR A 142 19.15 -20.65 -16.77
CA THR A 142 18.53 -19.65 -15.85
C THR A 142 19.43 -19.34 -14.67
N ILE A 143 20.08 -20.34 -14.07
CA ILE A 143 21.09 -20.15 -13.01
C ILE A 143 22.23 -19.25 -13.50
N GLU A 144 22.74 -19.51 -14.69
CA GLU A 144 23.83 -18.72 -15.28
C GLU A 144 23.36 -17.28 -15.64
N ASP A 145 22.08 -17.10 -16.01
CA ASP A 145 21.50 -15.77 -16.25
C ASP A 145 21.46 -14.93 -14.97
N PHE A 146 21.12 -15.51 -13.81
CA PHE A 146 21.24 -14.83 -12.52
C PHE A 146 22.67 -14.39 -12.23
N ALA A 147 23.64 -15.28 -12.43
CA ALA A 147 25.06 -14.99 -12.17
C ALA A 147 25.59 -13.88 -13.11
N ARG A 148 25.20 -13.90 -14.40
CA ARG A 148 25.54 -12.83 -15.36
C ARG A 148 24.93 -11.51 -14.98
N THR A 149 23.66 -11.49 -14.61
CA THR A 149 22.96 -10.27 -14.19
C THR A 149 23.62 -9.67 -12.95
N ALA A 150 24.01 -10.49 -11.98
CA ALA A 150 24.76 -10.03 -10.81
C ALA A 150 26.13 -9.42 -11.18
N ALA A 151 26.86 -10.03 -12.13
CA ALA A 151 28.13 -9.46 -12.64
C ALA A 151 27.90 -8.09 -13.32
N ARG A 152 26.81 -7.97 -14.11
CA ARG A 152 26.41 -6.69 -14.73
C ARG A 152 26.00 -5.64 -13.71
N ALA A 153 25.32 -6.05 -12.64
CA ALA A 153 25.01 -5.15 -11.52
C ALA A 153 26.28 -4.59 -10.88
N ARG A 154 27.29 -5.45 -10.63
CA ARG A 154 28.60 -5.00 -10.13
C ARG A 154 29.28 -4.04 -11.12
N GLU A 155 29.24 -4.32 -12.42
CA GLU A 155 29.76 -3.43 -13.49
C GLU A 155 29.04 -2.07 -13.50
N ALA A 156 27.72 -2.05 -13.22
CA ALA A 156 26.90 -0.84 -13.12
C ALA A 156 27.12 -0.07 -11.80
N GLY A 157 27.97 -0.54 -10.90
CA GLY A 157 28.31 0.14 -9.66
C GLY A 157 27.41 -0.18 -8.45
N TYR A 158 26.54 -1.20 -8.53
CA TYR A 158 25.81 -1.65 -7.36
C TYR A 158 26.73 -2.21 -6.27
N ASP A 159 26.40 -1.97 -4.99
CA ASP A 159 27.12 -2.52 -3.84
C ASP A 159 26.78 -4.00 -3.59
N GLY A 160 25.70 -4.48 -4.17
CA GLY A 160 25.24 -5.86 -4.03
C GLY A 160 24.05 -6.20 -4.93
N VAL A 161 23.55 -7.43 -4.75
CA VAL A 161 22.29 -7.89 -5.35
C VAL A 161 21.41 -8.54 -4.30
N GLU A 162 20.09 -8.47 -4.51
CA GLU A 162 19.11 -9.27 -3.79
C GLU A 162 18.51 -10.32 -4.73
N ILE A 163 18.67 -11.60 -4.41
CA ILE A 163 18.07 -12.72 -5.12
C ILE A 163 16.67 -12.94 -4.56
N MET A 164 15.66 -12.81 -5.44
CA MET A 164 14.26 -12.92 -5.06
C MET A 164 13.80 -14.36 -4.98
N GLY A 165 13.89 -14.95 -3.76
CA GLY A 165 13.53 -16.33 -3.47
C GLY A 165 12.21 -16.52 -2.71
N SER A 166 11.29 -15.54 -2.75
CA SER A 166 10.04 -15.57 -1.98
C SER A 166 8.81 -15.15 -2.81
N GLU A 167 7.66 -15.08 -2.14
CA GLU A 167 6.38 -14.49 -2.63
C GLU A 167 5.75 -15.22 -3.82
N GLY A 168 6.17 -16.47 -4.10
CA GLY A 168 5.62 -17.32 -5.16
C GLY A 168 6.24 -17.08 -6.53
N TYR A 169 7.40 -16.42 -6.61
CA TYR A 169 8.19 -16.30 -7.85
C TYR A 169 9.00 -17.57 -8.15
N LEU A 170 9.67 -17.65 -9.29
CA LEU A 170 10.28 -18.85 -9.82
C LEU A 170 11.05 -19.66 -8.78
N ILE A 171 11.96 -19.04 -8.03
CA ILE A 171 12.79 -19.73 -7.02
C ILE A 171 11.89 -20.37 -5.95
N ASN A 172 10.90 -19.62 -5.46
CA ASN A 172 9.95 -20.14 -4.46
C ASN A 172 9.03 -21.23 -5.03
N GLU A 173 8.71 -21.18 -6.35
CA GLU A 173 7.98 -22.24 -7.03
C GLU A 173 8.75 -23.57 -7.06
N PHE A 174 10.09 -23.53 -7.20
CA PHE A 174 10.93 -24.73 -7.13
C PHE A 174 10.99 -25.29 -5.71
N VAL A 175 10.97 -24.44 -4.70
CA VAL A 175 11.04 -24.84 -3.29
C VAL A 175 9.74 -25.49 -2.81
N ALA A 176 8.58 -24.96 -3.19
CA ALA A 176 7.29 -25.44 -2.70
C ALA A 176 6.84 -26.72 -3.43
N ALA A 177 6.49 -27.77 -2.67
CA ALA A 177 6.03 -29.05 -3.23
C ALA A 177 4.74 -28.94 -4.06
N GLU A 178 3.88 -27.93 -3.76
CA GLU A 178 2.63 -27.72 -4.49
C GLU A 178 2.87 -27.28 -5.94
N THR A 179 3.93 -26.54 -6.19
CA THR A 179 4.24 -25.98 -7.52
C THR A 179 5.34 -26.73 -8.24
N ASN A 180 6.14 -27.54 -7.53
CA ASN A 180 7.20 -28.35 -8.12
C ASN A 180 6.82 -29.83 -8.06
N ARG A 181 6.27 -30.34 -9.17
CA ARG A 181 5.85 -31.74 -9.37
C ARG A 181 6.87 -32.59 -10.13
N ARG A 182 8.11 -32.07 -10.26
CA ARG A 182 9.19 -32.76 -10.96
C ARG A 182 9.63 -34.03 -10.22
N THR A 183 10.16 -34.99 -10.98
CA THR A 183 10.69 -36.25 -10.45
C THR A 183 12.18 -36.42 -10.73
N ASP A 184 12.82 -35.40 -11.33
CA ASP A 184 14.25 -35.34 -11.61
C ASP A 184 15.04 -34.72 -10.43
N GLU A 185 16.31 -34.40 -10.66
CA GLU A 185 17.20 -33.80 -9.68
C GLU A 185 16.82 -32.40 -9.22
N TRP A 186 15.80 -31.76 -9.83
CA TRP A 186 15.29 -30.42 -9.51
C TRP A 186 13.95 -30.47 -8.75
N GLY A 187 13.43 -31.68 -8.44
CA GLY A 187 12.16 -31.85 -7.76
C GLY A 187 12.07 -33.12 -6.92
N GLY A 188 10.86 -33.45 -6.44
CA GLY A 188 10.62 -34.61 -5.55
C GLY A 188 11.03 -34.31 -4.13
N CYS A 189 12.19 -34.82 -3.67
CA CYS A 189 12.65 -34.66 -2.29
C CYS A 189 13.09 -33.21 -1.99
N TRP A 190 13.13 -32.87 -0.71
CA TRP A 190 13.49 -31.53 -0.26
C TRP A 190 14.86 -31.08 -0.76
N ALA A 191 15.87 -31.91 -0.67
CA ALA A 191 17.22 -31.60 -1.15
C ALA A 191 17.26 -31.21 -2.63
N ASN A 192 16.44 -31.83 -3.47
CA ASN A 192 16.32 -31.47 -4.88
C ASN A 192 15.58 -30.15 -5.08
N ARG A 193 14.50 -29.92 -4.32
CA ARG A 193 13.71 -28.69 -4.44
C ARG A 193 14.49 -27.45 -4.00
N MET A 194 15.37 -27.55 -3.02
CA MET A 194 16.22 -26.42 -2.62
C MET A 194 17.50 -26.25 -3.47
N ARG A 195 17.78 -27.15 -4.40
CA ARG A 195 18.98 -27.11 -5.26
C ARG A 195 19.06 -25.82 -6.06
N LEU A 196 17.96 -25.39 -6.71
CA LEU A 196 17.96 -24.18 -7.56
C LEU A 196 18.37 -22.92 -6.77
N PRO A 197 17.75 -22.54 -5.64
CA PRO A 197 18.18 -21.38 -4.88
C PRO A 197 19.64 -21.45 -4.43
N VAL A 198 20.09 -22.60 -3.98
CA VAL A 198 21.48 -22.79 -3.50
C VAL A 198 22.49 -22.64 -4.64
N GLU A 199 22.24 -23.25 -5.81
CA GLU A 199 23.10 -23.10 -6.98
C GLU A 199 23.13 -21.66 -7.54
N ILE A 200 22.00 -20.95 -7.53
CA ILE A 200 21.98 -19.54 -7.92
C ILE A 200 22.88 -18.73 -6.97
N VAL A 201 22.71 -18.85 -5.65
CA VAL A 201 23.51 -18.11 -4.67
C VAL A 201 25.01 -18.43 -4.83
N ARG A 202 25.36 -19.73 -4.97
CA ARG A 202 26.73 -20.16 -5.17
C ARG A 202 27.36 -19.57 -6.43
N ARG A 203 26.68 -19.67 -7.59
CA ARG A 203 27.16 -19.12 -8.88
C ARG A 203 27.28 -17.62 -8.86
N VAL A 204 26.32 -16.92 -8.25
CA VAL A 204 26.40 -15.46 -8.05
C VAL A 204 27.60 -15.10 -7.20
N ARG A 205 27.84 -15.80 -6.08
CA ARG A 205 28.99 -15.56 -5.20
C ARG A 205 30.32 -15.80 -5.93
N GLU A 206 30.45 -16.90 -6.65
CA GLU A 206 31.65 -17.19 -7.46
C GLU A 206 31.93 -16.10 -8.51
N ARG A 207 30.89 -15.58 -9.15
CA ARG A 207 31.01 -14.58 -10.21
C ARG A 207 31.29 -13.16 -9.67
N THR A 208 30.76 -12.82 -8.49
CA THR A 208 30.85 -11.46 -7.93
C THR A 208 31.94 -11.29 -6.88
N GLY A 209 32.50 -12.37 -6.34
CA GLY A 209 33.55 -12.33 -5.30
C GLY A 209 33.00 -12.09 -3.89
N PRO A 210 33.87 -12.17 -2.84
CA PRO A 210 33.46 -12.21 -1.44
C PRO A 210 32.94 -10.86 -0.90
N GLU A 211 33.43 -9.74 -1.42
CA GLU A 211 33.10 -8.40 -0.90
C GLU A 211 31.75 -7.85 -1.37
N PHE A 212 31.18 -8.44 -2.43
CA PHE A 212 29.91 -7.99 -2.97
C PHE A 212 28.74 -8.44 -2.09
N LEU A 213 27.84 -7.52 -1.70
CA LEU A 213 26.70 -7.87 -0.85
C LEU A 213 25.78 -8.82 -1.60
N LEU A 214 25.48 -9.95 -1.00
CA LEU A 214 24.57 -10.96 -1.57
C LEU A 214 23.40 -11.17 -0.62
N ILE A 215 22.31 -10.51 -0.91
CA ILE A 215 21.07 -10.60 -0.13
C ILE A 215 20.23 -11.73 -0.73
N TYR A 216 19.71 -12.61 0.10
CA TYR A 216 18.71 -13.58 -0.34
C TYR A 216 17.36 -13.26 0.31
N ARG A 217 16.31 -13.07 -0.52
CA ARG A 217 14.96 -12.86 -0.01
C ARG A 217 14.29 -14.20 0.18
N LEU A 218 14.19 -14.61 1.45
CA LEU A 218 13.71 -15.91 1.88
C LEU A 218 12.22 -15.87 2.19
N SER A 219 11.43 -16.78 1.63
CA SER A 219 10.03 -16.98 2.04
C SER A 219 9.98 -17.65 3.39
N MET A 220 9.61 -16.86 4.41
CA MET A 220 9.50 -17.36 5.79
C MET A 220 8.16 -18.03 6.06
N LEU A 221 7.12 -17.60 5.37
CA LEU A 221 5.75 -18.05 5.57
C LEU A 221 5.00 -17.89 4.25
N ASP A 222 4.69 -18.99 3.59
CA ASP A 222 4.11 -18.94 2.23
C ASP A 222 2.62 -18.55 2.23
N LEU A 223 1.86 -18.92 3.25
CA LEU A 223 0.42 -18.67 3.40
C LEU A 223 -0.41 -19.23 2.23
N VAL A 224 0.05 -20.34 1.67
CA VAL A 224 -0.64 -21.10 0.62
C VAL A 224 -0.67 -22.58 0.97
N PRO A 225 -1.66 -23.36 0.49
CA PRO A 225 -1.68 -24.80 0.64
C PRO A 225 -0.39 -25.44 0.07
N GLY A 226 0.16 -26.42 0.78
CA GLY A 226 1.38 -27.11 0.34
C GLY A 226 2.67 -26.29 0.36
N GLY A 227 2.66 -25.11 0.97
CA GLY A 227 3.85 -24.29 1.21
C GLY A 227 4.89 -24.98 2.09
N SER A 228 5.99 -24.29 2.40
CA SER A 228 7.11 -24.82 3.18
C SER A 228 6.76 -24.99 4.67
N THR A 229 7.43 -25.91 5.35
CA THR A 229 7.44 -25.99 6.82
C THR A 229 8.54 -25.09 7.38
N VAL A 230 8.50 -24.81 8.68
CA VAL A 230 9.55 -23.99 9.32
C VAL A 230 10.92 -24.70 9.27
N GLU A 231 10.97 -26.01 9.40
CA GLU A 231 12.18 -26.81 9.31
C GLU A 231 12.80 -26.73 7.91
N GLU A 232 11.99 -26.85 6.86
CA GLU A 232 12.41 -26.66 5.47
C GLU A 232 12.98 -25.25 5.25
N VAL A 233 12.34 -24.21 5.80
CA VAL A 233 12.81 -22.83 5.71
C VAL A 233 14.14 -22.62 6.42
N VAL A 234 14.33 -23.19 7.62
CA VAL A 234 15.60 -23.13 8.38
C VAL A 234 16.73 -23.84 7.62
N GLU A 235 16.46 -25.03 7.07
CA GLU A 235 17.45 -25.76 6.27
C GLU A 235 17.87 -25.00 5.02
N LEU A 236 16.91 -24.39 4.30
CA LEU A 236 17.20 -23.54 3.15
C LEU A 236 18.02 -22.30 3.57
N ALA A 237 17.66 -21.64 4.67
CA ALA A 237 18.40 -20.50 5.19
C ALA A 237 19.86 -20.80 5.44
N ARG A 238 20.15 -21.93 6.10
CA ARG A 238 21.52 -22.41 6.32
C ARG A 238 22.25 -22.76 5.02
N ALA A 239 21.55 -23.38 4.08
CA ALA A 239 22.14 -23.74 2.79
C ALA A 239 22.51 -22.53 1.93
N VAL A 240 21.68 -21.49 1.90
CA VAL A 240 21.99 -20.25 1.16
C VAL A 240 23.06 -19.41 1.87
N GLU A 241 23.12 -19.43 3.20
CA GLU A 241 24.23 -18.84 3.96
C GLU A 241 25.56 -19.54 3.59
N ALA A 242 25.60 -20.88 3.65
CA ALA A 242 26.76 -21.67 3.27
C ALA A 242 27.18 -21.46 1.81
N ALA A 243 26.24 -21.20 0.92
CA ALA A 243 26.47 -20.88 -0.48
C ALA A 243 27.01 -19.43 -0.68
N GLY A 244 27.01 -18.58 0.36
CA GLY A 244 27.64 -17.28 0.35
C GLY A 244 26.72 -16.08 0.45
N ALA A 245 25.47 -16.24 0.85
CA ALA A 245 24.62 -15.10 1.21
C ALA A 245 25.21 -14.34 2.39
N THR A 246 25.05 -13.00 2.39
CA THR A 246 25.58 -12.10 3.45
C THR A 246 24.48 -11.48 4.29
N LEU A 247 23.22 -11.58 3.84
CA LEU A 247 22.04 -11.02 4.51
C LEU A 247 20.80 -11.81 4.07
N LEU A 248 19.92 -12.15 5.01
CA LEU A 248 18.60 -12.70 4.70
C LEU A 248 17.52 -11.65 4.88
N ASN A 249 16.88 -11.26 3.78
CA ASN A 249 15.69 -10.43 3.80
C ASN A 249 14.46 -11.33 3.79
N THR A 250 13.57 -11.22 4.76
CA THR A 250 12.44 -12.14 4.89
C THR A 250 11.27 -11.73 4.01
N GLY A 251 10.48 -12.69 3.56
CA GLY A 251 9.25 -12.51 2.78
C GLY A 251 8.07 -13.23 3.44
N ILE A 252 6.87 -12.65 3.34
CA ILE A 252 5.66 -13.17 3.97
C ILE A 252 4.52 -13.21 2.94
N GLY A 253 4.03 -14.40 2.69
CA GLY A 253 2.87 -14.67 1.84
C GLY A 253 3.16 -14.58 0.35
N TRP A 254 2.56 -15.47 -0.41
CA TRP A 254 2.60 -15.43 -1.87
C TRP A 254 1.59 -14.41 -2.41
N HIS A 255 1.79 -13.93 -3.62
CA HIS A 255 0.85 -13.01 -4.27
C HIS A 255 -0.56 -13.59 -4.43
N GLU A 256 -0.70 -14.90 -4.52
CA GLU A 256 -1.99 -15.59 -4.61
C GLU A 256 -2.60 -15.97 -3.25
N ALA A 257 -1.88 -15.73 -2.15
CA ALA A 257 -2.37 -16.00 -0.81
C ALA A 257 -3.69 -15.25 -0.54
N ARG A 258 -4.58 -15.90 0.20
CA ARG A 258 -5.88 -15.34 0.59
C ARG A 258 -5.88 -14.77 2.00
N ILE A 259 -4.69 -14.49 2.53
CA ILE A 259 -4.45 -13.82 3.79
C ILE A 259 -3.76 -12.50 3.49
N PRO A 260 -4.27 -11.35 3.96
CA PRO A 260 -3.60 -10.07 3.78
C PRO A 260 -2.30 -10.03 4.60
N THR A 261 -1.21 -9.49 4.00
CA THR A 261 0.08 -9.39 4.68
C THR A 261 0.60 -7.96 4.79
N ILE A 262 0.02 -7.02 4.02
CA ILE A 262 0.53 -5.65 3.91
C ILE A 262 -0.56 -4.56 3.93
N ALA A 263 -1.84 -4.92 3.91
CA ALA A 263 -2.96 -3.95 3.94
C ALA A 263 -3.19 -3.38 5.34
N THR A 264 -4.03 -2.34 5.45
CA THR A 264 -4.32 -1.65 6.72
C THR A 264 -4.83 -2.58 7.81
N VAL A 265 -5.60 -3.60 7.45
CA VAL A 265 -6.15 -4.59 8.39
C VAL A 265 -5.07 -5.44 9.10
N VAL A 266 -3.85 -5.49 8.55
CA VAL A 266 -2.73 -6.22 9.14
C VAL A 266 -2.11 -5.38 10.26
N PRO A 267 -1.90 -5.93 11.46
CA PRO A 267 -1.28 -5.20 12.57
C PRO A 267 0.12 -4.68 12.24
N ARG A 268 0.54 -3.60 12.89
CA ARG A 268 1.91 -3.05 12.75
C ARG A 268 2.96 -4.04 13.21
N GLY A 269 3.94 -4.33 12.35
CA GLY A 269 4.96 -5.34 12.60
C GLY A 269 4.39 -6.75 12.77
N GLY A 270 3.17 -7.02 12.27
CA GLY A 270 2.39 -8.22 12.54
C GLY A 270 3.06 -9.54 12.15
N PHE A 271 4.16 -9.50 11.41
CA PHE A 271 4.90 -10.69 11.01
C PHE A 271 6.38 -10.70 11.45
N SER A 272 6.82 -9.75 12.30
CA SER A 272 8.21 -9.72 12.77
C SER A 272 8.59 -10.96 13.59
N TRP A 273 7.65 -11.51 14.34
CA TRP A 273 7.79 -12.74 15.13
C TRP A 273 8.16 -13.97 14.28
N VAL A 274 7.80 -13.97 12.99
CA VAL A 274 8.18 -15.05 12.06
C VAL A 274 9.68 -15.00 11.79
N THR A 275 10.26 -13.81 11.58
CA THR A 275 11.70 -13.63 11.36
C THR A 275 12.51 -14.09 12.57
N ARG A 276 12.01 -13.88 13.80
CA ARG A 276 12.65 -14.36 15.05
C ARG A 276 12.96 -15.86 15.02
N ARG A 277 12.21 -16.67 14.28
CA ARG A 277 12.43 -18.13 14.20
C ARG A 277 13.76 -18.52 13.56
N LEU A 278 14.41 -17.60 12.83
CA LEU A 278 15.76 -17.82 12.29
C LEU A 278 16.87 -17.34 13.19
N LYS A 279 16.56 -16.60 14.26
CA LYS A 279 17.61 -16.11 15.21
C LYS A 279 18.29 -17.28 15.88
N GLY A 280 19.63 -17.34 15.72
CA GLY A 280 20.44 -18.44 16.19
C GLY A 280 20.53 -19.65 15.27
N GLU A 281 19.74 -19.70 14.18
CA GLU A 281 19.78 -20.76 13.18
C GLU A 281 20.80 -20.48 12.06
N VAL A 282 21.10 -19.20 11.83
CA VAL A 282 22.08 -18.69 10.87
C VAL A 282 22.98 -17.65 11.53
N GLY A 283 24.20 -17.47 10.99
CA GLY A 283 25.20 -16.51 11.48
C GLY A 283 25.11 -15.13 10.83
N ILE A 284 24.40 -15.01 9.70
CA ILE A 284 24.24 -13.74 8.96
C ILE A 284 23.03 -12.94 9.46
N PRO A 285 23.05 -11.59 9.32
CA PRO A 285 21.95 -10.74 9.78
C PRO A 285 20.63 -11.03 9.08
N LEU A 286 19.52 -10.75 9.79
CA LEU A 286 18.14 -10.95 9.36
C LEU A 286 17.41 -9.61 9.22
N VAL A 287 16.59 -9.47 8.20
CA VAL A 287 15.75 -8.29 7.96
C VAL A 287 14.28 -8.63 8.14
N ALA A 288 13.59 -7.96 9.07
CA ALA A 288 12.14 -8.08 9.22
C ALA A 288 11.39 -7.16 8.25
N VAL A 289 10.25 -7.63 7.77
CA VAL A 289 9.40 -6.95 6.78
C VAL A 289 7.95 -6.88 7.24
N ASN A 290 7.12 -6.27 6.44
CA ASN A 290 5.65 -6.19 6.53
C ASN A 290 5.12 -5.34 7.69
N ARG A 291 4.42 -4.26 7.32
CA ARG A 291 3.70 -3.37 8.23
C ARG A 291 4.55 -2.68 9.30
N ILE A 292 5.83 -2.48 9.05
CA ILE A 292 6.71 -1.64 9.85
C ILE A 292 6.67 -0.24 9.23
N ASN A 293 5.95 0.71 9.85
CA ASN A 293 5.67 2.02 9.25
C ASN A 293 5.83 3.20 10.21
N THR A 294 6.31 2.96 11.41
CA THR A 294 6.72 4.00 12.36
C THR A 294 8.09 3.67 12.98
N PRO A 295 8.86 4.67 13.44
CA PRO A 295 10.13 4.43 14.12
C PRO A 295 9.98 3.59 15.40
N GLU A 296 8.89 3.78 16.14
CA GLU A 296 8.59 3.01 17.37
C GLU A 296 8.41 1.52 17.05
N THR A 297 7.67 1.20 15.97
CA THR A 297 7.50 -0.19 15.54
C THR A 297 8.82 -0.80 15.10
N ALA A 298 9.64 -0.05 14.35
CA ALA A 298 10.95 -0.50 13.90
C ALA A 298 11.90 -0.72 15.08
N GLU A 299 11.97 0.22 16.02
CA GLU A 299 12.76 0.11 17.24
C GLU A 299 12.35 -1.10 18.08
N ARG A 300 11.05 -1.31 18.29
CA ARG A 300 10.52 -2.44 19.04
C ARG A 300 10.97 -3.78 18.43
N VAL A 301 10.82 -3.95 17.11
CA VAL A 301 11.22 -5.17 16.39
C VAL A 301 12.69 -5.49 16.60
N LEU A 302 13.55 -4.48 16.58
CA LEU A 302 15.00 -4.64 16.80
C LEU A 302 15.35 -4.86 18.27
N ALA A 303 14.75 -4.11 19.17
CA ALA A 303 14.97 -4.21 20.61
C ALA A 303 14.52 -5.56 21.19
N GLU A 304 13.42 -6.12 20.67
CA GLU A 304 12.92 -7.46 21.04
C GLU A 304 13.75 -8.59 20.42
N GLY A 305 14.69 -8.27 19.53
CA GLY A 305 15.55 -9.24 18.87
C GLY A 305 14.83 -10.06 17.79
N ASP A 306 13.74 -9.56 17.21
CA ASP A 306 13.08 -10.24 16.10
C ASP A 306 13.94 -10.28 14.84
N ALA A 307 14.76 -9.24 14.63
CA ALA A 307 15.65 -9.10 13.48
C ALA A 307 16.85 -8.20 13.80
N ASP A 308 17.79 -8.11 12.86
CA ASP A 308 18.96 -7.24 12.93
C ASP A 308 18.76 -5.94 12.15
N MET A 309 17.84 -5.94 11.17
CA MET A 309 17.44 -4.81 10.36
C MET A 309 15.93 -4.84 10.11
N VAL A 310 15.38 -3.71 9.65
CA VAL A 310 14.01 -3.59 9.19
C VAL A 310 13.95 -3.12 7.74
N SER A 311 13.03 -3.68 6.96
CA SER A 311 12.78 -3.27 5.58
C SER A 311 11.55 -2.39 5.49
N LEU A 312 11.75 -1.16 5.05
CA LEU A 312 10.73 -0.12 4.87
C LEU A 312 10.58 0.20 3.38
N ALA A 313 9.51 -0.27 2.73
CA ALA A 313 9.24 0.08 1.33
C ALA A 313 8.30 1.29 1.24
N ARG A 314 7.01 1.08 1.49
CA ARG A 314 5.98 2.12 1.40
C ARG A 314 6.13 3.29 2.38
N PRO A 315 6.69 3.13 3.60
CA PRO A 315 6.97 4.27 4.46
C PRO A 315 7.89 5.31 3.79
N LEU A 316 8.87 4.86 3.01
CA LEU A 316 9.79 5.73 2.27
C LEU A 316 9.20 6.29 0.95
N LEU A 317 8.04 5.79 0.50
CA LEU A 317 7.20 6.50 -0.47
C LEU A 317 6.42 7.63 0.20
N ALA A 318 5.87 7.37 1.38
CA ALA A 318 5.06 8.33 2.12
C ALA A 318 5.92 9.49 2.64
N ASP A 319 7.10 9.21 3.18
CA ASP A 319 8.03 10.19 3.71
C ASP A 319 9.48 9.81 3.36
N PRO A 320 10.14 10.50 2.43
CA PRO A 320 11.54 10.25 2.11
C PRO A 320 12.49 10.55 3.27
N ASP A 321 12.10 11.46 4.18
CA ASP A 321 12.89 11.89 5.33
C ASP A 321 12.62 11.07 6.61
N PHE A 322 11.95 9.94 6.50
CA PHE A 322 11.56 9.08 7.63
C PHE A 322 12.70 8.87 8.63
N VAL A 323 13.89 8.43 8.15
CA VAL A 323 15.03 8.13 9.02
C VAL A 323 15.63 9.40 9.62
N ALA A 324 15.77 10.47 8.83
CA ALA A 324 16.28 11.74 9.31
C ALA A 324 15.37 12.38 10.36
N LYS A 325 14.05 12.29 10.20
CA LYS A 325 13.07 12.74 11.20
C LYS A 325 13.14 11.89 12.47
N ALA A 326 13.22 10.57 12.33
CA ALA A 326 13.42 9.67 13.47
C ALA A 326 14.70 10.00 14.25
N ALA A 327 15.81 10.23 13.54
CA ALA A 327 17.08 10.58 14.17
C ALA A 327 17.06 11.91 14.95
N ARG A 328 16.19 12.84 14.52
CA ARG A 328 15.98 14.14 15.20
C ARG A 328 14.92 14.06 16.32
N GLY A 329 14.35 12.91 16.61
CA GLY A 329 13.25 12.75 17.55
C GLY A 329 11.93 13.37 17.06
N ARG A 330 11.76 13.50 15.75
CA ARG A 330 10.60 14.13 15.09
C ARG A 330 9.68 13.10 14.43
N ALA A 331 9.41 12.00 15.12
CA ALA A 331 8.45 11.00 14.66
C ALA A 331 7.04 11.60 14.46
N ASP A 332 6.69 12.59 15.26
CA ASP A 332 5.46 13.39 15.14
C ASP A 332 5.29 14.08 13.78
N ALA A 333 6.38 14.43 13.10
CA ALA A 333 6.38 15.08 11.80
C ALA A 333 6.56 14.11 10.61
N ILE A 334 6.58 12.79 10.85
CA ILE A 334 6.64 11.79 9.77
C ILE A 334 5.26 11.65 9.12
N ASN A 335 5.20 11.78 7.79
CA ASN A 335 4.02 11.46 6.99
C ASN A 335 3.89 9.92 6.88
N THR A 336 3.17 9.31 7.80
CA THR A 336 3.14 7.85 7.97
C THR A 336 2.40 7.16 6.84
N CYS A 337 2.96 6.06 6.32
CA CYS A 337 2.26 5.19 5.37
C CYS A 337 1.05 4.53 6.02
N ILE A 338 -0.15 4.81 5.55
CA ILE A 338 -1.43 4.28 6.04
C ILE A 338 -1.81 2.93 5.42
N ALA A 339 -0.91 2.25 4.75
CA ALA A 339 -1.07 0.93 4.13
C ALA A 339 -2.29 0.74 3.21
N CYS A 340 -2.77 1.83 2.61
CA CYS A 340 -3.97 1.86 1.74
C CYS A 340 -3.79 1.17 0.38
N ASN A 341 -2.57 0.94 -0.08
CA ASN A 341 -2.17 0.36 -1.38
C ASN A 341 -2.63 1.13 -2.65
N GLN A 342 -3.38 2.21 -2.54
CA GLN A 342 -4.11 2.85 -3.65
C GLN A 342 -3.22 3.51 -4.70
N ALA A 343 -2.20 4.28 -4.28
CA ALA A 343 -1.34 5.01 -5.21
C ALA A 343 0.00 4.30 -5.49
N CYS A 344 0.32 3.26 -4.75
CA CYS A 344 1.49 2.41 -4.98
C CYS A 344 1.10 1.13 -5.73
N LEU A 345 0.68 0.08 -5.04
CA LEU A 345 0.41 -1.24 -5.61
C LEU A 345 -0.69 -1.24 -6.69
N ASP A 346 -1.83 -0.59 -6.45
CA ASP A 346 -2.91 -0.54 -7.45
C ASP A 346 -2.45 0.12 -8.76
N ARG A 347 -1.59 1.15 -8.67
CA ARG A 347 -1.00 1.80 -9.87
C ARG A 347 0.00 0.88 -10.56
N THR A 348 0.91 0.25 -9.82
CA THR A 348 1.89 -0.70 -10.38
C THR A 348 1.19 -1.85 -11.10
N PHE A 349 0.16 -2.45 -10.48
CA PHE A 349 -0.62 -3.51 -11.13
C PHE A 349 -1.47 -3.02 -12.31
N ALA A 350 -1.72 -1.72 -12.41
CA ALA A 350 -2.34 -1.08 -13.58
C ALA A 350 -1.33 -0.63 -14.64
N GLY A 351 -0.03 -0.92 -14.48
CA GLY A 351 1.03 -0.51 -15.41
C GLY A 351 1.34 0.99 -15.37
N ARG A 352 1.06 1.65 -14.24
CA ARG A 352 1.33 3.08 -14.02
C ARG A 352 2.47 3.26 -13.04
N THR A 353 3.16 4.40 -13.10
CA THR A 353 4.19 4.76 -12.11
C THR A 353 3.62 4.70 -10.68
N ALA A 354 4.33 3.99 -9.80
CA ALA A 354 4.02 3.99 -8.38
C ALA A 354 4.16 5.40 -7.80
N SER A 355 3.27 5.74 -6.86
CA SER A 355 3.28 6.98 -6.12
C SER A 355 2.76 6.70 -4.70
N CYS A 356 2.43 7.73 -3.92
CA CYS A 356 1.80 7.54 -2.63
C CYS A 356 0.54 8.40 -2.50
N LEU A 357 -0.48 7.91 -1.79
CA LEU A 357 -1.70 8.65 -1.54
C LEU A 357 -1.43 9.91 -0.72
N VAL A 358 -0.63 9.79 0.34
CA VAL A 358 -0.28 10.88 1.25
C VAL A 358 0.91 11.72 0.78
N ASN A 359 1.64 11.27 -0.26
CA ASN A 359 2.76 11.98 -0.87
C ASN A 359 2.74 11.83 -2.40
N PRO A 360 2.00 12.67 -3.13
CA PRO A 360 1.91 12.61 -4.59
C PRO A 360 3.23 12.85 -5.33
N ARG A 361 4.24 13.43 -4.66
CA ARG A 361 5.59 13.62 -5.22
C ARG A 361 6.34 12.31 -5.41
N ALA A 362 6.04 11.27 -4.61
CA ALA A 362 6.71 9.98 -4.73
C ALA A 362 6.59 9.43 -6.17
N GLY A 363 7.74 9.16 -6.80
CA GLY A 363 7.87 8.78 -8.21
C GLY A 363 7.67 9.95 -9.20
N HIS A 364 7.46 11.17 -8.71
CA HIS A 364 7.28 12.39 -9.50
C HIS A 364 8.19 13.53 -9.01
N GLU A 365 9.28 13.24 -8.32
CA GLU A 365 10.18 14.18 -7.67
C GLU A 365 10.73 15.26 -8.64
N THR A 366 10.99 14.87 -9.89
CA THR A 366 11.49 15.77 -10.93
C THR A 366 10.39 16.53 -11.67
N LEU A 367 9.14 16.05 -11.59
CA LEU A 367 7.98 16.61 -12.32
C LEU A 367 7.13 17.52 -11.43
N LEU A 368 6.89 17.10 -10.19
CA LEU A 368 6.10 17.83 -9.20
C LEU A 368 7.06 18.49 -8.19
N ARG A 369 7.64 19.60 -8.62
CA ARG A 369 8.60 20.35 -7.81
C ARG A 369 7.86 21.36 -6.94
N LEU A 370 8.03 21.23 -5.64
CA LEU A 370 7.60 22.20 -4.65
C LEU A 370 8.83 22.98 -4.21
N GLY A 371 8.72 24.30 -4.16
CA GLY A 371 9.82 25.17 -3.75
C GLY A 371 9.29 26.50 -3.20
N PRO A 372 10.15 27.37 -2.70
CA PRO A 372 9.73 28.66 -2.19
C PRO A 372 9.10 29.51 -3.31
N THR A 373 7.97 30.13 -2.98
CA THR A 373 7.30 31.05 -3.91
C THR A 373 8.14 32.32 -4.16
N ARG A 374 8.04 32.87 -5.36
CA ARG A 374 8.65 34.16 -5.70
C ARG A 374 7.85 35.35 -5.15
N ARG A 375 6.56 35.13 -4.88
CA ARG A 375 5.64 36.15 -4.37
C ARG A 375 4.71 35.53 -3.33
N ALA A 376 4.91 35.85 -2.07
CA ALA A 376 4.01 35.44 -1.00
C ALA A 376 2.62 36.06 -1.18
N GLU A 377 1.59 35.26 -1.09
CA GLU A 377 0.17 35.64 -1.13
C GLU A 377 -0.48 35.31 0.22
N ARG A 378 -1.54 36.04 0.56
CA ARG A 378 -2.47 35.66 1.64
C ARG A 378 -3.53 34.77 1.03
N ILE A 379 -3.60 33.51 1.48
CA ILE A 379 -4.48 32.51 0.90
C ILE A 379 -5.51 32.06 1.92
N GLY A 380 -6.79 32.22 1.59
CA GLY A 380 -7.91 31.66 2.36
C GLY A 380 -8.25 30.26 1.85
N VAL A 381 -8.15 29.25 2.72
CA VAL A 381 -8.51 27.86 2.42
C VAL A 381 -9.77 27.50 3.20
N VAL A 382 -10.77 26.94 2.55
CA VAL A 382 -12.03 26.56 3.19
C VAL A 382 -12.24 25.04 3.13
N GLY A 383 -12.29 24.42 4.30
CA GLY A 383 -12.43 22.98 4.51
C GLY A 383 -11.09 22.31 4.87
N ALA A 384 -11.01 21.74 6.08
CA ALA A 384 -9.85 21.03 6.60
C ALA A 384 -9.94 19.50 6.38
N GLY A 385 -10.54 19.05 5.27
CA GLY A 385 -10.44 17.70 4.76
C GLY A 385 -9.10 17.45 4.05
N PRO A 386 -8.86 16.23 3.52
CA PRO A 386 -7.57 15.84 2.93
C PRO A 386 -7.04 16.79 1.86
N ALA A 387 -7.90 17.38 1.02
CA ALA A 387 -7.50 18.35 0.00
C ALA A 387 -7.03 19.68 0.62
N GLY A 388 -7.84 20.25 1.52
CA GLY A 388 -7.52 21.53 2.15
C GLY A 388 -6.28 21.46 3.04
N LEU A 389 -6.13 20.36 3.80
CA LEU A 389 -4.95 20.11 4.63
C LEU A 389 -3.67 20.02 3.79
N ALA A 390 -3.71 19.24 2.70
CA ALA A 390 -2.56 19.09 1.80
C ALA A 390 -2.19 20.41 1.12
N PHE A 391 -3.20 21.20 0.71
CA PHE A 391 -2.97 22.51 0.11
C PHE A 391 -2.41 23.50 1.15
N ALA A 392 -3.02 23.61 2.33
CA ALA A 392 -2.61 24.55 3.37
C ALA A 392 -1.16 24.33 3.81
N VAL A 393 -0.78 23.07 4.05
CA VAL A 393 0.61 22.72 4.40
C VAL A 393 1.55 23.03 3.25
N GLY A 394 1.25 22.58 2.01
CA GLY A 394 2.13 22.80 0.87
C GLY A 394 2.29 24.29 0.52
N ALA A 395 1.23 25.09 0.59
CA ALA A 395 1.27 26.52 0.35
C ALA A 395 2.08 27.27 1.44
N ALA A 396 1.91 26.90 2.70
CA ALA A 396 2.69 27.46 3.79
C ALA A 396 4.18 27.07 3.71
N GLU A 397 4.50 25.82 3.33
CA GLU A 397 5.87 25.38 3.03
C GLU A 397 6.51 26.19 1.88
N ALA A 398 5.71 26.57 0.88
CA ALA A 398 6.15 27.43 -0.20
C ALA A 398 6.33 28.91 0.22
N GLY A 399 5.89 29.31 1.42
CA GLY A 399 6.07 30.65 1.97
C GLY A 399 4.86 31.60 1.82
N HIS A 400 3.67 31.04 1.50
CA HIS A 400 2.43 31.82 1.52
C HIS A 400 1.89 31.96 2.96
N ALA A 401 1.17 33.04 3.23
CA ALA A 401 0.43 33.23 4.47
C ALA A 401 -0.96 32.58 4.34
N VAL A 402 -1.19 31.51 5.08
CA VAL A 402 -2.40 30.68 4.93
C VAL A 402 -3.31 30.80 6.15
N THR A 403 -4.60 31.06 5.90
CA THR A 403 -5.68 30.89 6.88
C THR A 403 -6.58 29.75 6.43
N LEU A 404 -6.79 28.76 7.30
CA LEU A 404 -7.60 27.56 7.05
C LEU A 404 -8.89 27.62 7.88
N PHE A 405 -10.03 27.70 7.22
CA PHE A 405 -11.36 27.71 7.83
C PHE A 405 -11.96 26.31 7.82
N GLU A 406 -12.49 25.85 8.93
CA GLU A 406 -13.20 24.59 9.07
C GLU A 406 -14.49 24.79 9.85
N ALA A 407 -15.59 24.23 9.34
CA ALA A 407 -16.89 24.32 9.99
C ALA A 407 -17.02 23.45 11.24
N GLU A 408 -16.31 22.30 11.25
CA GLU A 408 -16.26 21.39 12.41
C GLU A 408 -15.23 21.86 13.44
N GLU A 409 -15.36 21.35 14.68
CA GLU A 409 -14.42 21.63 15.78
C GLU A 409 -13.06 20.89 15.65
N HIS A 410 -12.84 20.17 14.55
CA HIS A 410 -11.63 19.38 14.30
C HIS A 410 -11.30 19.30 12.81
N ILE A 411 -10.03 19.11 12.51
CA ILE A 411 -9.56 18.84 11.16
C ILE A 411 -9.84 17.39 10.77
N GLY A 412 -9.87 17.08 9.45
CA GLY A 412 -9.82 15.74 8.91
C GLY A 412 -10.94 15.39 7.93
N GLY A 413 -12.11 16.02 8.03
CA GLY A 413 -13.22 15.75 7.14
C GLY A 413 -13.56 14.25 7.06
N GLN A 414 -13.56 13.66 5.86
CA GLN A 414 -13.90 12.23 5.69
C GLN A 414 -12.88 11.26 6.30
N PHE A 415 -11.65 11.67 6.60
CA PHE A 415 -10.71 10.80 7.31
C PHE A 415 -11.16 10.50 8.74
N CYS A 416 -11.91 11.43 9.38
CA CYS A 416 -12.51 11.21 10.70
C CYS A 416 -13.54 10.06 10.70
N MET A 417 -14.22 9.84 9.57
CA MET A 417 -15.11 8.68 9.41
C MET A 417 -14.31 7.42 9.04
N ALA A 418 -13.33 7.54 8.13
CA ALA A 418 -12.53 6.41 7.69
C ALA A 418 -11.77 5.73 8.84
N LEU A 419 -11.18 6.50 9.75
CA LEU A 419 -10.43 5.96 10.91
C LEU A 419 -11.29 5.19 11.90
N ARG A 420 -12.62 5.30 11.82
CA ARG A 420 -13.55 4.53 12.68
C ARG A 420 -13.84 3.13 12.12
N ILE A 421 -13.47 2.86 10.89
CA ILE A 421 -13.65 1.56 10.26
C ILE A 421 -12.57 0.61 10.81
N PRO A 422 -12.94 -0.55 11.35
CA PRO A 422 -11.97 -1.53 11.87
C PRO A 422 -10.88 -1.86 10.86
N GLY A 423 -9.62 -1.74 11.29
CA GLY A 423 -8.45 -1.92 10.43
C GLY A 423 -8.04 -0.69 9.61
N LYS A 424 -8.72 0.47 9.79
CA LYS A 424 -8.34 1.75 9.14
C LYS A 424 -7.92 2.83 10.16
N GLU A 425 -7.63 2.47 11.38
CA GLU A 425 -7.24 3.39 12.46
C GLU A 425 -6.01 4.23 12.08
N GLU A 426 -5.15 3.72 11.20
CA GLU A 426 -3.95 4.41 10.71
C GLU A 426 -4.24 5.68 9.88
N TYR A 427 -5.47 5.90 9.44
CA TYR A 427 -5.87 7.18 8.85
C TYR A 427 -5.72 8.35 9.85
N GLY A 428 -5.76 8.07 11.13
CA GLY A 428 -5.45 9.04 12.19
C GLY A 428 -4.01 9.58 12.12
N GLU A 429 -3.05 8.79 11.61
CA GLU A 429 -1.66 9.24 11.43
C GLU A 429 -1.53 10.38 10.42
N THR A 430 -2.35 10.37 9.37
CA THR A 430 -2.38 11.48 8.41
C THR A 430 -2.90 12.75 9.08
N LEU A 431 -3.91 12.66 9.97
CA LEU A 431 -4.43 13.79 10.71
C LEU A 431 -3.41 14.31 11.71
N ARG A 432 -2.72 13.43 12.43
CA ARG A 432 -1.60 13.78 13.31
C ARG A 432 -0.53 14.56 12.53
N TYR A 433 -0.08 14.03 11.41
CA TYR A 433 0.93 14.68 10.54
C TYR A 433 0.50 16.09 10.14
N TYR A 434 -0.70 16.24 9.59
CA TYR A 434 -1.18 17.56 9.19
C TYR A 434 -1.34 18.53 10.36
N GLY A 435 -1.85 18.06 11.51
CA GLY A 435 -1.95 18.88 12.72
C GLY A 435 -0.59 19.44 13.17
N VAL A 436 0.43 18.59 13.21
CA VAL A 436 1.80 19.00 13.55
C VAL A 436 2.33 19.99 12.52
N ARG A 437 2.18 19.71 11.22
CA ARG A 437 2.73 20.58 10.17
C ARG A 437 2.05 21.96 10.10
N LEU A 438 0.72 22.01 10.27
CA LEU A 438 -0.01 23.28 10.34
C LEU A 438 0.51 24.18 11.47
N ALA A 439 0.73 23.59 12.65
CA ALA A 439 1.25 24.32 13.81
C ALA A 439 2.69 24.82 13.58
N GLU A 440 3.58 23.97 13.06
CA GLU A 440 4.97 24.32 12.77
C GLU A 440 5.12 25.42 11.73
N LEU A 441 4.24 25.43 10.73
CA LEU A 441 4.27 26.38 9.63
C LEU A 441 3.52 27.69 9.97
N GLY A 442 2.91 27.77 11.15
CA GLY A 442 2.19 28.96 11.59
C GLY A 442 0.91 29.25 10.78
N VAL A 443 0.26 28.18 10.27
CA VAL A 443 -1.03 28.33 9.57
C VAL A 443 -2.09 28.77 10.58
N ASP A 444 -2.85 29.86 10.25
CA ASP A 444 -3.98 30.32 11.06
C ASP A 444 -5.18 29.38 10.86
N VAL A 445 -5.39 28.44 11.78
CA VAL A 445 -6.46 27.44 11.72
C VAL A 445 -7.68 27.90 12.52
N ARG A 446 -8.81 28.09 11.86
CA ARG A 446 -10.08 28.55 12.43
C ARG A 446 -11.11 27.42 12.39
N LEU A 447 -11.17 26.65 13.46
CA LEU A 447 -12.17 25.59 13.67
C LEU A 447 -13.53 26.18 14.10
N GLY A 448 -14.61 25.41 13.98
CA GLY A 448 -15.97 25.83 14.31
C GLY A 448 -16.41 27.10 13.55
N THR A 449 -15.77 27.36 12.39
CA THR A 449 -15.95 28.61 11.63
C THR A 449 -16.43 28.32 10.21
N PRO A 450 -17.75 28.15 9.99
CA PRO A 450 -18.32 28.07 8.66
C PRO A 450 -18.00 29.36 7.89
N ALA A 451 -17.15 29.23 6.86
CA ALA A 451 -16.71 30.39 6.10
C ALA A 451 -17.89 31.00 5.29
N THR A 452 -17.95 32.33 5.26
CA THR A 452 -18.86 33.12 4.45
C THR A 452 -18.07 33.97 3.45
N PRO A 453 -18.67 34.55 2.41
CA PRO A 453 -17.93 35.46 1.53
C PRO A 453 -17.19 36.60 2.28
N ALA A 454 -17.79 37.17 3.30
CA ALA A 454 -17.18 38.22 4.12
C ALA A 454 -15.91 37.76 4.87
N HIS A 455 -15.80 36.50 5.24
CA HIS A 455 -14.58 35.93 5.82
C HIS A 455 -13.42 35.84 4.83
N LEU A 456 -13.71 35.87 3.54
CA LEU A 456 -12.75 35.71 2.45
C LEU A 456 -12.33 37.04 1.80
N ASP A 457 -12.88 38.12 2.27
CA ASP A 457 -12.48 39.48 1.84
C ASP A 457 -11.02 39.75 2.23
N GLY A 458 -10.27 40.29 1.28
CA GLY A 458 -8.89 40.72 1.49
C GLY A 458 -7.84 39.60 1.36
N PHE A 459 -8.19 38.37 1.00
CA PHE A 459 -7.23 37.37 0.55
C PHE A 459 -6.83 37.63 -0.91
N ASP A 460 -5.60 37.27 -1.25
CA ASP A 460 -5.08 37.36 -2.62
C ASP A 460 -5.53 36.17 -3.48
N ARG A 461 -5.93 35.06 -2.82
CA ARG A 461 -6.41 33.80 -3.44
C ARG A 461 -7.34 33.07 -2.48
N VAL A 462 -8.35 32.39 -3.02
CA VAL A 462 -9.26 31.54 -2.27
C VAL A 462 -9.23 30.12 -2.83
N VAL A 463 -9.16 29.13 -1.93
CA VAL A 463 -9.19 27.70 -2.28
C VAL A 463 -10.31 27.02 -1.53
N LEU A 464 -11.31 26.53 -2.27
CA LEU A 464 -12.46 25.86 -1.72
C LEU A 464 -12.25 24.33 -1.77
N ALA A 465 -12.07 23.75 -0.61
CA ALA A 465 -11.93 22.32 -0.36
C ALA A 465 -13.10 21.78 0.50
N THR A 466 -14.27 22.34 0.32
CA THR A 466 -15.48 22.11 1.12
C THR A 466 -16.01 20.68 1.04
N GLY A 467 -15.51 19.87 0.12
CA GLY A 467 -15.80 18.44 0.03
C GLY A 467 -17.18 18.17 -0.60
N VAL A 468 -17.92 17.24 0.00
CA VAL A 468 -19.16 16.68 -0.56
C VAL A 468 -20.23 16.54 0.49
N VAL A 469 -21.48 16.44 0.03
CA VAL A 469 -22.66 16.06 0.82
C VAL A 469 -23.19 14.70 0.34
N PRO A 470 -23.77 13.87 1.24
CA PRO A 470 -24.45 12.65 0.84
C PRO A 470 -25.61 12.95 -0.10
N ARG A 471 -25.73 12.17 -1.17
CA ARG A 471 -26.90 12.24 -2.05
C ARG A 471 -28.06 11.46 -1.43
N VAL A 472 -29.20 12.11 -1.28
CA VAL A 472 -30.45 11.48 -0.86
C VAL A 472 -31.18 10.93 -2.10
N PRO A 473 -31.43 9.61 -2.18
CA PRO A 473 -32.13 9.02 -3.34
C PRO A 473 -33.62 9.31 -3.29
N ALA A 474 -34.23 9.42 -4.46
CA ALA A 474 -35.70 9.53 -4.57
C ALA A 474 -36.32 8.14 -4.36
N ILE A 475 -36.54 7.78 -3.10
CA ILE A 475 -37.25 6.56 -2.66
C ILE A 475 -38.43 7.01 -1.79
N GLU A 476 -39.61 6.48 -2.02
CA GLU A 476 -40.76 6.76 -1.17
C GLU A 476 -40.47 6.32 0.28
N GLY A 477 -40.73 7.20 1.25
CA GLY A 477 -40.37 6.95 2.67
C GLY A 477 -38.90 7.07 3.00
N VAL A 478 -38.08 7.76 2.21
CA VAL A 478 -36.64 8.00 2.49
C VAL A 478 -36.42 8.83 3.75
N ASP A 479 -37.43 9.54 4.22
CA ASP A 479 -37.53 10.31 5.48
C ASP A 479 -38.10 9.51 6.66
N HIS A 480 -38.35 8.21 6.46
CA HIS A 480 -38.84 7.32 7.52
C HIS A 480 -37.84 7.24 8.69
N PRO A 481 -38.27 7.18 9.98
CA PRO A 481 -37.40 7.15 11.17
C PRO A 481 -36.37 6.02 11.18
N SER A 482 -36.60 4.93 10.45
CA SER A 482 -35.62 3.84 10.31
C SER A 482 -34.47 4.14 9.33
N VAL A 483 -34.53 5.28 8.62
CA VAL A 483 -33.52 5.66 7.62
C VAL A 483 -32.47 6.57 8.26
N VAL A 484 -31.19 6.24 8.06
CA VAL A 484 -30.05 7.05 8.50
C VAL A 484 -29.02 7.18 7.40
N GLY A 485 -28.29 8.28 7.39
CA GLY A 485 -27.17 8.46 6.49
C GLY A 485 -25.88 7.80 7.03
N TYR A 486 -24.93 7.47 6.15
CA TYR A 486 -23.64 6.93 6.57
C TYR A 486 -22.86 7.90 7.49
N ARG A 487 -23.03 9.21 7.33
CA ARG A 487 -22.44 10.21 8.23
C ARG A 487 -23.02 10.12 9.63
N ASP A 488 -24.33 9.95 9.74
CA ASP A 488 -25.01 9.83 11.03
C ASP A 488 -24.47 8.62 11.81
N VAL A 489 -24.27 7.49 11.11
CA VAL A 489 -23.72 6.27 11.71
C VAL A 489 -22.26 6.45 12.08
N LEU A 490 -21.39 6.90 11.15
CA LEU A 490 -19.94 6.91 11.34
C LEU A 490 -19.44 8.14 12.10
N GLN A 491 -20.07 9.32 11.93
CA GLN A 491 -19.62 10.56 12.54
C GLN A 491 -20.37 10.86 13.83
N HIS A 492 -21.71 10.69 13.81
CA HIS A 492 -22.56 11.08 14.93
C HIS A 492 -22.96 9.91 15.84
N GLY A 493 -22.65 8.68 15.46
CA GLY A 493 -22.94 7.49 16.29
C GLY A 493 -24.42 7.17 16.39
N ALA A 494 -25.21 7.49 15.35
CA ALA A 494 -26.64 7.20 15.32
C ALA A 494 -26.91 5.71 15.62
N PRO A 495 -27.92 5.40 16.41
CA PRO A 495 -28.24 4.03 16.77
C PRO A 495 -28.68 3.24 15.54
N VAL A 496 -28.16 2.02 15.43
CA VAL A 496 -28.49 1.10 14.32
C VAL A 496 -28.99 -0.21 14.91
N GLY A 497 -30.12 -0.68 14.42
CA GLY A 497 -30.75 -1.92 14.87
C GLY A 497 -29.95 -3.18 14.50
N ARG A 498 -30.55 -4.34 14.73
CA ARG A 498 -29.89 -5.63 14.49
C ARG A 498 -29.87 -6.01 13.01
N ARG A 499 -30.99 -5.83 12.30
CA ARG A 499 -31.12 -6.15 10.88
C ARG A 499 -30.98 -4.87 10.07
N VAL A 500 -29.97 -4.80 9.21
CA VAL A 500 -29.61 -3.57 8.52
C VAL A 500 -29.55 -3.77 7.01
N ALA A 501 -30.19 -2.85 6.26
CA ALA A 501 -30.02 -2.70 4.82
C ALA A 501 -29.03 -1.55 4.55
N VAL A 502 -27.93 -1.81 3.84
CA VAL A 502 -26.99 -0.78 3.38
C VAL A 502 -27.23 -0.55 1.88
N LEU A 503 -27.71 0.64 1.51
CA LEU A 503 -28.04 1.01 0.13
C LEU A 503 -26.83 1.65 -0.53
N GLY A 504 -26.19 0.91 -1.45
CA GLY A 504 -25.00 1.32 -2.17
C GLY A 504 -23.79 0.45 -1.82
N ALA A 505 -23.28 -0.30 -2.81
CA ALA A 505 -22.15 -1.22 -2.65
C ALA A 505 -20.86 -0.67 -3.28
N GLY A 506 -20.63 0.63 -3.17
CA GLY A 506 -19.36 1.30 -3.40
C GLY A 506 -18.44 1.24 -2.18
N GLY A 507 -17.31 1.96 -2.20
CA GLY A 507 -16.34 1.97 -1.09
C GLY A 507 -16.97 2.28 0.27
N ILE A 508 -17.79 3.35 0.35
CA ILE A 508 -18.47 3.75 1.60
C ILE A 508 -19.42 2.66 2.10
N GLY A 509 -20.20 2.03 1.19
CA GLY A 509 -21.12 0.97 1.59
C GLY A 509 -20.41 -0.27 2.14
N PHE A 510 -19.24 -0.61 1.58
CA PHE A 510 -18.39 -1.67 2.12
C PHE A 510 -17.83 -1.31 3.49
N ASP A 511 -17.35 -0.08 3.67
CA ASP A 511 -16.82 0.43 4.93
C ASP A 511 -17.90 0.43 6.03
N VAL A 512 -19.10 0.93 5.71
CA VAL A 512 -20.24 0.92 6.64
C VAL A 512 -20.64 -0.50 7.00
N ALA A 513 -20.73 -1.40 6.02
CA ALA A 513 -21.06 -2.80 6.28
C ALA A 513 -20.01 -3.45 7.20
N GLU A 514 -18.72 -3.20 6.97
CA GLU A 514 -17.64 -3.71 7.83
C GLU A 514 -17.72 -3.12 9.25
N TYR A 515 -17.95 -1.81 9.38
CA TYR A 515 -18.16 -1.16 10.68
C TYR A 515 -19.33 -1.79 11.46
N LEU A 516 -20.44 -2.08 10.80
CA LEU A 516 -21.64 -2.64 11.41
C LEU A 516 -21.48 -4.09 11.87
N LEU A 517 -20.56 -4.85 11.31
CA LEU A 517 -20.25 -6.22 11.75
C LEU A 517 -19.57 -6.27 13.11
N HIS A 518 -18.88 -5.21 13.51
CA HIS A 518 -18.09 -5.18 14.73
C HIS A 518 -18.87 -4.59 15.89
N SER A 519 -18.65 -5.12 17.10
CA SER A 519 -19.13 -4.49 18.34
C SER A 519 -18.09 -3.46 18.81
N PRO A 520 -18.52 -2.32 19.33
CA PRO A 520 -17.61 -1.34 19.92
C PRO A 520 -16.70 -1.97 20.98
N GLY A 521 -15.38 -1.69 20.90
CA GLY A 521 -14.39 -2.15 21.87
C GLY A 521 -13.95 -3.62 21.75
N THR A 522 -14.44 -4.38 20.79
CA THR A 522 -13.94 -5.74 20.52
C THR A 522 -12.84 -5.70 19.48
N GLY A 523 -11.58 -5.92 19.91
CA GLY A 523 -10.45 -6.15 19.00
C GLY A 523 -10.64 -7.45 18.22
N THR A 524 -10.25 -7.46 16.95
CA THR A 524 -10.20 -8.69 16.15
C THR A 524 -8.81 -9.29 16.24
N ASP A 525 -8.70 -10.53 16.67
CA ASP A 525 -7.46 -11.29 16.51
C ASP A 525 -7.28 -11.60 15.02
N PHE A 526 -6.38 -10.84 14.41
CA PHE A 526 -6.08 -10.91 12.98
C PHE A 526 -5.69 -12.35 12.54
N TYR A 527 -4.79 -12.99 13.27
CA TYR A 527 -4.26 -14.29 12.90
C TYR A 527 -5.34 -15.36 12.93
N ARG A 528 -6.13 -15.37 14.00
CA ARG A 528 -7.26 -16.28 14.16
C ARG A 528 -8.35 -16.03 13.11
N ALA A 529 -8.68 -14.77 12.87
CA ALA A 529 -9.73 -14.39 11.92
C ALA A 529 -9.38 -14.81 10.48
N TRP A 530 -8.10 -14.72 10.11
CA TRP A 530 -7.61 -15.04 8.77
C TRP A 530 -7.01 -16.46 8.64
N GLY A 531 -6.89 -17.21 9.73
CA GLY A 531 -6.37 -18.57 9.72
C GLY A 531 -4.86 -18.66 9.55
N VAL A 532 -4.11 -17.77 10.20
CA VAL A 532 -2.65 -17.83 10.28
C VAL A 532 -2.25 -18.71 11.47
N ASP A 533 -1.43 -19.72 11.22
CA ASP A 533 -0.84 -20.53 12.28
C ASP A 533 0.33 -19.81 12.94
N THR A 534 0.11 -19.26 14.14
CA THR A 534 1.15 -18.57 14.91
C THR A 534 2.13 -19.53 15.59
N THR A 535 1.84 -20.82 15.62
CA THR A 535 2.74 -21.84 16.18
C THR A 535 3.76 -22.35 15.14
N LEU A 536 3.51 -22.10 13.83
CA LEU A 536 4.28 -22.58 12.68
C LEU A 536 4.33 -24.11 12.56
N ALA A 537 3.42 -24.83 13.19
CA ALA A 537 3.33 -26.27 13.10
C ALA A 537 2.71 -26.76 11.77
N ALA A 538 1.81 -25.96 11.22
CA ALA A 538 1.13 -26.29 9.97
C ALA A 538 1.96 -25.90 8.76
N ARG A 539 2.07 -26.78 7.76
CA ARG A 539 2.71 -26.51 6.49
C ARG A 539 2.09 -25.29 5.81
N GLY A 540 2.93 -24.36 5.34
CA GLY A 540 2.52 -23.10 4.73
C GLY A 540 1.93 -22.10 5.72
N GLY A 541 1.87 -22.40 7.03
CA GLY A 541 1.36 -21.51 8.08
C GLY A 541 -0.16 -21.30 8.06
N LEU A 542 -0.93 -22.28 7.58
CA LEU A 542 -2.38 -22.17 7.43
C LEU A 542 -3.14 -23.04 8.42
N VAL A 543 -4.12 -22.46 9.09
CA VAL A 543 -5.15 -23.14 9.88
C VAL A 543 -6.55 -22.67 9.45
N PRO A 544 -7.62 -23.39 9.79
CA PRO A 544 -8.97 -22.93 9.49
C PRO A 544 -9.24 -21.55 10.11
N PRO A 545 -9.74 -20.55 9.32
CA PRO A 545 -10.07 -19.24 9.84
C PRO A 545 -11.26 -19.29 10.80
N ALA A 546 -11.20 -18.48 11.87
CA ALA A 546 -12.27 -18.35 12.85
C ALA A 546 -12.61 -16.87 13.08
N PRO A 547 -13.34 -16.23 12.16
CA PRO A 547 -13.74 -14.83 12.29
C PRO A 547 -14.68 -14.63 13.48
N PRO A 548 -14.72 -13.42 14.06
CA PRO A 548 -15.63 -13.11 15.16
C PRO A 548 -17.10 -13.21 14.71
N ARG A 549 -18.01 -13.44 15.65
CA ARG A 549 -19.44 -13.38 15.38
C ARG A 549 -19.84 -11.95 15.02
N PRO A 550 -20.63 -11.74 13.96
CA PRO A 550 -21.09 -10.41 13.59
C PRO A 550 -22.05 -9.84 14.65
N ALA A 551 -21.93 -8.55 14.91
CA ALA A 551 -22.81 -7.82 15.82
C ALA A 551 -24.22 -7.63 15.22
N ARG A 552 -24.32 -7.58 13.91
CA ARG A 552 -25.56 -7.31 13.15
C ARG A 552 -25.69 -8.20 11.92
N GLU A 553 -26.94 -8.34 11.45
CA GLU A 553 -27.30 -9.01 10.20
C GLU A 553 -27.34 -7.93 9.10
N VAL A 554 -26.35 -7.88 8.24
CA VAL A 554 -26.22 -6.83 7.22
C VAL A 554 -26.57 -7.36 5.84
N THR A 555 -27.43 -6.63 5.12
CA THR A 555 -27.67 -6.83 3.68
C THR A 555 -27.14 -5.62 2.92
N LEU A 556 -26.18 -5.83 2.04
CA LEU A 556 -25.58 -4.81 1.18
C LEU A 556 -26.22 -4.87 -0.21
N LEU A 557 -26.76 -3.74 -0.67
CA LEU A 557 -27.58 -3.66 -1.90
C LEU A 557 -26.97 -2.70 -2.92
N GLN A 558 -27.09 -3.05 -4.20
CA GLN A 558 -26.77 -2.13 -5.31
C GLN A 558 -27.79 -2.22 -6.45
N ARG A 559 -28.08 -1.05 -7.06
CA ARG A 559 -28.97 -0.97 -8.23
C ARG A 559 -28.32 -1.53 -9.49
N SER A 560 -27.02 -1.29 -9.68
CA SER A 560 -26.28 -1.79 -10.82
C SER A 560 -26.23 -3.32 -10.82
N PRO A 561 -26.39 -3.97 -11.96
CA PRO A 561 -26.13 -5.41 -12.07
C PRO A 561 -24.65 -5.71 -11.89
N GLY A 562 -24.31 -6.96 -11.62
CA GLY A 562 -22.95 -7.45 -11.50
C GLY A 562 -22.47 -7.52 -10.05
N LYS A 563 -21.16 -7.71 -9.89
CA LYS A 563 -20.55 -8.03 -8.59
C LYS A 563 -20.48 -6.80 -7.68
N PRO A 564 -21.03 -6.83 -6.47
CA PRO A 564 -20.84 -5.78 -5.49
C PRO A 564 -19.35 -5.51 -5.21
N GLY A 565 -18.98 -4.23 -5.12
CA GLY A 565 -17.59 -3.82 -4.93
C GLY A 565 -16.68 -4.05 -6.14
N ALA A 566 -17.19 -4.12 -7.36
CA ALA A 566 -16.37 -4.24 -8.58
C ALA A 566 -15.40 -3.05 -8.78
N GLY A 567 -15.77 -1.86 -8.29
CA GLY A 567 -14.94 -0.64 -8.33
C GLY A 567 -13.96 -0.48 -7.18
N LEU A 568 -13.88 -1.42 -6.24
CA LEU A 568 -12.90 -1.36 -5.15
C LEU A 568 -11.46 -1.52 -5.66
N GLY A 569 -10.50 -1.04 -4.88
CA GLY A 569 -9.07 -1.14 -5.17
C GLY A 569 -8.66 -2.57 -5.56
N ARG A 570 -7.81 -2.67 -6.58
CA ARG A 570 -7.40 -3.96 -7.16
C ARG A 570 -6.74 -4.87 -6.13
N THR A 571 -5.92 -4.32 -5.25
CA THR A 571 -5.13 -5.07 -4.26
C THR A 571 -5.82 -5.24 -2.91
N THR A 572 -6.84 -4.43 -2.58
CA THR A 572 -7.56 -4.48 -1.30
C THR A 572 -9.01 -4.93 -1.43
N GLY A 573 -9.65 -4.77 -2.59
CA GLY A 573 -11.07 -5.09 -2.77
C GLY A 573 -11.42 -6.56 -2.51
N TRP A 574 -10.49 -7.48 -2.71
CA TRP A 574 -10.70 -8.88 -2.36
C TRP A 574 -10.75 -9.09 -0.85
N ILE A 575 -9.96 -8.31 -0.07
CA ILE A 575 -9.92 -8.35 1.40
C ILE A 575 -11.29 -7.93 1.94
N HIS A 576 -11.81 -6.77 1.52
CA HIS A 576 -13.13 -6.29 1.93
C HIS A 576 -14.23 -7.29 1.60
N ARG A 577 -14.23 -7.87 0.39
CA ARG A 577 -15.20 -8.91 0.03
C ARG A 577 -15.08 -10.18 0.89
N ALA A 578 -13.85 -10.60 1.21
CA ALA A 578 -13.62 -11.75 2.07
C ALA A 578 -14.10 -11.50 3.50
N SER A 579 -13.80 -10.31 4.05
CA SER A 579 -14.23 -9.86 5.37
C SER A 579 -15.76 -9.85 5.50
N LEU A 580 -16.46 -9.20 4.56
CA LEU A 580 -17.92 -9.16 4.56
C LEU A 580 -18.54 -10.56 4.41
N LYS A 581 -17.96 -11.40 3.55
CA LYS A 581 -18.41 -12.80 3.40
C LYS A 581 -18.23 -13.59 4.69
N ALA A 582 -17.09 -13.45 5.36
CA ALA A 582 -16.80 -14.11 6.64
C ALA A 582 -17.74 -13.62 7.75
N GLY A 583 -18.13 -12.34 7.72
CA GLY A 583 -19.14 -11.74 8.60
C GLY A 583 -20.60 -12.07 8.22
N GLY A 584 -20.82 -12.91 7.20
CA GLY A 584 -22.18 -13.35 6.81
C GLY A 584 -23.02 -12.27 6.10
N VAL A 585 -22.40 -11.22 5.57
CA VAL A 585 -23.13 -10.18 4.83
C VAL A 585 -23.80 -10.74 3.58
N ARG A 586 -25.12 -10.57 3.49
CA ARG A 586 -25.88 -10.88 2.29
C ARG A 586 -25.70 -9.76 1.28
N THR A 587 -25.53 -10.09 0.00
CA THR A 587 -25.39 -9.09 -1.05
C THR A 587 -26.48 -9.26 -2.11
N LEU A 588 -27.12 -8.15 -2.54
CA LEU A 588 -28.10 -8.13 -3.61
C LEU A 588 -27.71 -7.09 -4.67
N SER A 589 -27.73 -7.46 -5.94
CA SER A 589 -27.39 -6.59 -7.06
C SER A 589 -28.50 -6.54 -8.09
N GLY A 590 -28.54 -5.44 -8.88
CA GLY A 590 -29.58 -5.21 -9.87
C GLY A 590 -30.95 -4.90 -9.26
N VAL A 591 -31.02 -4.49 -7.99
CA VAL A 591 -32.27 -4.24 -7.30
C VAL A 591 -32.87 -2.88 -7.67
N SER A 592 -34.20 -2.80 -7.63
CA SER A 592 -34.95 -1.54 -7.72
C SER A 592 -35.62 -1.27 -6.40
N TYR A 593 -35.29 -0.18 -5.73
CA TYR A 593 -35.94 0.24 -4.50
C TYR A 593 -37.33 0.80 -4.79
N ARG A 594 -38.33 0.47 -3.98
CA ARG A 594 -39.71 0.92 -4.13
C ARG A 594 -40.06 1.94 -3.06
N ARG A 595 -40.16 1.50 -1.83
CA ARG A 595 -40.47 2.34 -0.68
C ARG A 595 -39.87 1.80 0.61
N ILE A 596 -39.86 2.63 1.65
CA ILE A 596 -39.46 2.30 3.03
C ILE A 596 -40.63 2.63 3.93
N ASP A 597 -41.02 1.70 4.79
CA ASP A 597 -42.08 1.85 5.78
C ASP A 597 -41.82 0.98 7.03
N ASP A 598 -42.83 0.82 7.90
CA ASP A 598 -42.70 0.03 9.14
C ASP A 598 -42.41 -1.46 8.89
N ASP A 599 -42.79 -2.00 7.72
CA ASP A 599 -42.50 -3.39 7.33
C ASP A 599 -41.01 -3.57 6.89
N GLY A 600 -40.35 -2.48 6.54
CA GLY A 600 -38.94 -2.45 6.12
C GLY A 600 -38.71 -1.84 4.73
N LEU A 601 -37.75 -2.39 3.97
CA LEU A 601 -37.42 -1.94 2.62
C LEU A 601 -38.10 -2.80 1.58
N HIS A 602 -39.02 -2.20 0.81
CA HIS A 602 -39.68 -2.80 -0.35
C HIS A 602 -38.81 -2.64 -1.59
N LEU A 603 -38.54 -3.73 -2.29
CA LEU A 603 -37.66 -3.73 -3.45
C LEU A 603 -38.05 -4.85 -4.45
N ALA A 604 -37.66 -4.64 -5.70
CA ALA A 604 -37.71 -5.67 -6.72
C ALA A 604 -36.29 -6.23 -6.97
N VAL A 605 -36.18 -7.55 -6.97
CA VAL A 605 -34.94 -8.28 -7.26
C VAL A 605 -35.05 -8.93 -8.63
N PRO A 606 -34.00 -8.88 -9.48
CA PRO A 606 -34.02 -9.58 -10.77
C PRO A 606 -34.40 -11.05 -10.61
N GLY A 607 -35.35 -11.50 -11.43
CA GLY A 607 -35.68 -12.93 -11.50
C GLY A 607 -34.49 -13.75 -12.05
N PRO A 608 -34.46 -15.05 -11.75
CA PRO A 608 -33.43 -15.94 -12.29
C PRO A 608 -33.53 -16.00 -13.83
N ASP A 609 -32.35 -16.12 -14.49
CA ASP A 609 -32.23 -16.32 -15.94
C ASP A 609 -32.96 -15.30 -16.82
N GLY A 610 -33.11 -14.05 -16.34
CA GLY A 610 -33.81 -12.97 -17.06
C GLY A 610 -35.34 -13.00 -16.93
N ALA A 611 -35.89 -13.78 -16.00
CA ALA A 611 -37.28 -13.74 -15.65
C ALA A 611 -37.71 -12.38 -15.07
N ALA A 612 -39.01 -12.13 -14.99
CA ALA A 612 -39.56 -10.90 -14.41
C ALA A 612 -39.03 -10.68 -12.98
N ALA A 613 -38.77 -9.42 -12.63
CA ALA A 613 -38.36 -9.05 -11.30
C ALA A 613 -39.42 -9.46 -10.24
N VAL A 614 -38.92 -9.94 -9.10
CA VAL A 614 -39.73 -10.40 -7.98
C VAL A 614 -39.79 -9.30 -6.92
N GLU A 615 -40.98 -8.85 -6.58
CA GLU A 615 -41.19 -7.92 -5.48
C GLU A 615 -41.03 -8.65 -4.14
N GLN A 616 -40.28 -8.04 -3.21
CA GLN A 616 -40.11 -8.56 -1.85
C GLN A 616 -39.97 -7.43 -0.84
N VAL A 617 -40.27 -7.72 0.42
CA VAL A 617 -40.00 -6.86 1.54
C VAL A 617 -38.80 -7.42 2.30
N LEU A 618 -37.76 -6.59 2.46
CA LEU A 618 -36.64 -6.89 3.31
C LEU A 618 -36.93 -6.32 4.70
N ALA A 619 -37.38 -7.15 5.62
CA ALA A 619 -37.69 -6.76 6.98
C ALA A 619 -36.39 -6.38 7.70
N VAL A 620 -36.16 -5.08 7.89
CA VAL A 620 -34.96 -4.51 8.53
C VAL A 620 -35.37 -3.48 9.59
N ASP A 621 -34.50 -3.32 10.59
CA ASP A 621 -34.71 -2.35 11.66
C ASP A 621 -34.12 -0.98 11.28
N THR A 622 -33.17 -0.96 10.33
CA THR A 622 -32.49 0.26 9.87
C THR A 622 -32.09 0.17 8.42
N VAL A 623 -32.28 1.26 7.69
CA VAL A 623 -31.79 1.45 6.32
C VAL A 623 -30.69 2.51 6.34
N VAL A 624 -29.46 2.16 5.92
CA VAL A 624 -28.32 3.09 5.85
C VAL A 624 -28.07 3.52 4.41
N LEU A 625 -28.14 4.81 4.16
CA LEU A 625 -27.92 5.39 2.83
C LEU A 625 -26.44 5.60 2.54
N CYS A 626 -25.93 4.88 1.53
CA CYS A 626 -24.59 5.01 0.94
C CYS A 626 -24.68 5.23 -0.59
N THR A 627 -25.65 6.04 -1.03
CA THR A 627 -26.14 6.13 -2.41
C THR A 627 -25.37 7.12 -3.29
N GLY A 628 -24.20 7.53 -2.88
CA GLY A 628 -23.32 8.45 -3.58
C GLY A 628 -23.25 9.82 -2.91
N GLN A 629 -22.57 10.75 -3.57
CA GLN A 629 -22.23 12.05 -3.02
C GLN A 629 -22.34 13.13 -4.10
N GLU A 630 -22.49 14.38 -3.67
CA GLU A 630 -22.56 15.58 -4.52
C GLU A 630 -21.55 16.62 -4.03
N PRO A 631 -20.93 17.42 -4.93
CA PRO A 631 -20.01 18.48 -4.53
C PRO A 631 -20.71 19.54 -3.67
N LEU A 632 -20.09 19.97 -2.58
CA LEU A 632 -20.58 21.07 -1.75
C LEU A 632 -20.09 22.40 -2.33
N ARG A 633 -20.92 23.07 -3.14
CA ARG A 633 -20.57 24.32 -3.87
C ARG A 633 -21.29 25.58 -3.43
N GLN A 634 -22.10 25.53 -2.39
CA GLN A 634 -22.89 26.67 -1.93
C GLN A 634 -22.07 27.95 -1.71
N LEU A 635 -20.89 27.82 -1.08
CA LEU A 635 -19.99 28.97 -0.87
C LEU A 635 -19.38 29.46 -2.19
N HIS A 636 -19.04 28.57 -3.10
CA HIS A 636 -18.54 28.94 -4.43
C HIS A 636 -19.59 29.77 -5.18
N ASP A 637 -20.84 29.31 -5.22
CA ASP A 637 -21.91 29.99 -5.91
C ASP A 637 -22.21 31.35 -5.26
N ALA A 638 -22.11 31.45 -3.93
CA ALA A 638 -22.26 32.70 -3.21
C ALA A 638 -21.12 33.69 -3.52
N LEU A 639 -19.87 33.22 -3.66
CA LEU A 639 -18.74 34.06 -4.07
C LEU A 639 -18.89 34.58 -5.49
N LEU A 640 -19.34 33.75 -6.43
CA LEU A 640 -19.63 34.16 -7.79
C LEU A 640 -20.74 35.24 -7.84
N ALA A 641 -21.82 35.06 -7.07
CA ALA A 641 -22.90 36.02 -6.96
C ALA A 641 -22.45 37.35 -6.32
N ALA A 642 -21.43 37.32 -5.43
CA ALA A 642 -20.83 38.51 -4.83
C ALA A 642 -19.77 39.17 -5.72
N GLY A 643 -19.52 38.68 -6.93
CA GLY A 643 -18.61 39.27 -7.91
C GLY A 643 -17.12 38.93 -7.73
N HIS A 644 -16.76 37.95 -6.92
CA HIS A 644 -15.36 37.53 -6.73
C HIS A 644 -14.74 36.98 -8.02
N ASP A 645 -15.53 36.52 -8.99
CA ASP A 645 -15.03 35.98 -10.27
C ASP A 645 -14.75 37.07 -11.35
N ALA A 646 -15.03 38.34 -11.06
CA ALA A 646 -14.79 39.46 -11.99
C ALA A 646 -13.31 39.85 -12.14
N GLY A 647 -12.36 38.91 -11.87
CA GLY A 647 -10.93 39.03 -12.14
C GLY A 647 -10.09 39.62 -10.99
N ALA A 648 -10.68 39.86 -9.82
CA ALA A 648 -9.95 40.50 -8.69
C ALA A 648 -9.23 39.46 -7.80
N VAL A 649 -9.86 38.29 -7.48
CA VAL A 649 -9.30 37.26 -6.61
C VAL A 649 -9.56 35.89 -7.24
N PRO A 650 -8.51 35.09 -7.57
CA PRO A 650 -8.69 33.73 -8.10
C PRO A 650 -9.35 32.81 -7.06
N VAL A 651 -10.42 32.13 -7.46
CA VAL A 651 -11.11 31.12 -6.66
C VAL A 651 -10.89 29.75 -7.29
N HIS A 652 -10.36 28.80 -6.50
CA HIS A 652 -10.07 27.44 -6.95
C HIS A 652 -10.93 26.44 -6.20
N LEU A 653 -11.50 25.48 -6.94
CA LEU A 653 -12.16 24.29 -6.36
C LEU A 653 -11.20 23.11 -6.38
N ILE A 654 -11.04 22.41 -5.24
CA ILE A 654 -10.23 21.20 -5.14
C ILE A 654 -10.95 20.07 -4.39
N GLY A 655 -10.53 18.84 -4.64
CA GLY A 655 -11.08 17.66 -3.98
C GLY A 655 -12.55 17.42 -4.34
N GLY A 656 -13.35 17.08 -3.34
CA GLY A 656 -14.78 16.78 -3.51
C GLY A 656 -15.63 17.97 -3.94
N ALA A 657 -15.23 19.18 -3.62
CA ALA A 657 -15.89 20.42 -4.05
C ALA A 657 -15.79 20.63 -5.56
N ASP A 658 -14.69 20.19 -6.17
CA ASP A 658 -14.54 20.18 -7.64
C ASP A 658 -15.33 19.05 -8.28
N VAL A 659 -15.04 17.81 -7.95
CA VAL A 659 -15.70 16.63 -8.54
C VAL A 659 -15.96 15.58 -7.47
N ALA A 660 -17.18 15.06 -7.42
CA ALA A 660 -17.59 13.97 -6.52
C ALA A 660 -17.49 12.56 -7.15
N ALA A 661 -17.01 12.41 -8.39
CA ALA A 661 -17.05 11.14 -9.14
C ALA A 661 -16.07 10.08 -8.63
N GLU A 662 -14.86 10.47 -8.31
CA GLU A 662 -13.83 9.61 -7.68
C GLU A 662 -13.48 10.18 -6.32
N LEU A 663 -14.23 9.82 -5.30
CA LEU A 663 -13.94 10.26 -3.94
C LEU A 663 -12.91 9.36 -3.32
N ASP A 664 -11.67 9.59 -3.67
CA ASP A 664 -10.54 9.08 -2.92
C ASP A 664 -9.59 10.21 -2.50
N ALA A 665 -8.97 10.04 -1.34
CA ALA A 665 -7.99 10.98 -0.82
C ALA A 665 -6.78 11.13 -1.76
N LYS A 666 -6.47 10.12 -2.56
CA LYS A 666 -5.40 10.10 -3.54
C LYS A 666 -5.57 11.25 -4.56
N ARG A 667 -6.79 11.39 -5.14
CA ARG A 667 -7.08 12.48 -6.07
C ARG A 667 -7.08 13.83 -5.35
N ALA A 668 -7.71 13.89 -4.19
CA ALA A 668 -7.85 15.12 -3.41
C ALA A 668 -6.49 15.72 -3.01
N ILE A 669 -5.61 14.91 -2.44
CA ILE A 669 -4.26 15.34 -2.02
C ILE A 669 -3.39 15.67 -3.24
N ARG A 670 -3.49 14.89 -4.32
CA ARG A 670 -2.74 15.13 -5.55
C ARG A 670 -3.12 16.47 -6.20
N GLN A 671 -4.42 16.73 -6.36
CA GLN A 671 -4.93 17.98 -6.94
C GLN A 671 -4.47 19.19 -6.11
N ALA A 672 -4.52 19.08 -4.79
CA ALA A 672 -4.00 20.11 -3.89
C ALA A 672 -2.51 20.37 -4.12
N THR A 673 -1.69 19.30 -4.19
CA THR A 673 -0.24 19.40 -4.41
C THR A 673 0.09 19.98 -5.79
N GLU A 674 -0.66 19.60 -6.83
CA GLU A 674 -0.51 20.15 -8.19
C GLU A 674 -0.86 21.65 -8.24
N LEU A 675 -1.89 22.07 -7.49
CA LEU A 675 -2.25 23.50 -7.39
C LEU A 675 -1.16 24.29 -6.67
N VAL A 676 -0.58 23.76 -5.56
CA VAL A 676 0.57 24.40 -4.90
C VAL A 676 1.74 24.59 -5.87
N ALA A 677 2.08 23.55 -6.63
CA ALA A 677 3.17 23.62 -7.63
C ALA A 677 2.89 24.63 -8.77
N ALA A 678 1.62 24.90 -9.06
CA ALA A 678 1.23 25.83 -10.11
C ALA A 678 1.23 27.31 -9.67
N ILE A 679 1.12 27.58 -8.38
CA ILE A 679 1.09 28.94 -7.82
C ILE A 679 2.41 29.36 -7.16
N GLY A 680 3.36 28.42 -7.01
CA GLY A 680 4.69 28.62 -6.39
C GLY A 680 5.78 29.10 -7.35
#